data_9699f15862d70f58a9284f6bfc922e7f
#
_entry.id   9699f15862d70f58a9284f6bfc922e7f
#
_cell.length_a   1.000
_cell.length_b   1.000
_cell.length_c   1.000
_cell.angle_alpha   90.00
_cell.angle_beta   90.00
_cell.angle_gamma   90.00
#
_symmetry.space_group_name_H-M   'P 1'
#
loop_
_entity.id
_entity.type
_entity.pdbx_description
1 polymer ?
#
loop_
_entity_poly.entity_id
_entity_poly.type
_entity_poly.pdbx_seq_one_letter_code
_entity_poly.pdbx_strand_id
1 'polypeptide(L)'
;MIKALGISQAAFEAADYEIEVLLDRLRTDDYFVRAYKFESLRETLTLDYPSYILALAMGAGKTILIATIIATEFAMAMEYPDGPFVQNALVFAPGKTIIESLRELSQVPYEKILPPRLHKAFAANLKLTFTRDGDPNIPVIRGSSFNVVVTNTEKIRIQKETIRKRDLDQLMLPSEELEKARAEVANRRLQAIASLPHLAVFSDEAHHTYGQTMGKDLKRVRQTVDYLNDNSPNLICVVNTTGTPYFQRQPLRDVVIWYGLSEGIHEGILKEVAGNIYAYDFDPSNAMDFVREVISDFFRTYKDVGLPDGSPAKLAMYFPQNDDLDELRPHVENTLASIGQSPAVILRNTSESTQEEVNNFNRLNDPESPYRVILLVNKGTEGWNCPSLFSCALARKLKSSNNFVLQAASRCLRQIPGNNHPARIYLSMENRSVLDKQLKETYGETIADLDRTGRETRSAILKLKKVNIPPLVVSQLVRTVVPFEDTGHDPLRLEKPKGRKPKHFRLSIFTVMEQQSTDRILQQLGEEVELEGVEDSVDLYTAAVRFSDAYRIDPWVVYDELERLYGSKGDIPLHHIDHLAMQIEEQTRKYDVKEERVDVALALVKPEGFVKITEPDGSEVYTAEIRYPKDREQLLLSLGDMKGNEKRFGFHYTPYNFDSNPEKSFFEQLLHQLNTNPSEVEDIYFTGAVTDPNKTDFFVEYKDEKGKWRNYTPDFVIRKKGKRSKPGKCLIVEIKAERERAHPLDGEGGRKAIAMKRWVDLNPEHLQYEMIFTPSDAISVNQTLKVRDFVEEKD
;
A
#
# COMPACT_ATOMS: atom_id res chain seq x y z
N MET A 1 -21.51 15.10 -0.12
CA MET A 1 -20.33 15.78 -0.66
C MET A 1 -20.02 17.07 0.10
N ILE A 2 -20.81 18.13 0.02
CA ILE A 2 -20.56 19.46 0.69
C ILE A 2 -20.20 19.32 2.17
N LYS A 3 -21.03 18.61 2.93
CA LYS A 3 -20.78 18.37 4.37
C LYS A 3 -19.52 17.51 4.63
N ALA A 4 -19.25 16.55 3.77
CA ALA A 4 -18.08 15.69 3.87
C ALA A 4 -16.77 16.45 3.58
N LEU A 5 -16.81 17.44 2.69
CA LEU A 5 -15.70 18.34 2.39
C LEU A 5 -15.56 19.47 3.45
N GLY A 6 -16.44 19.51 4.44
CA GLY A 6 -16.44 20.54 5.49
C GLY A 6 -16.73 21.96 4.98
N ILE A 7 -17.44 22.04 3.88
CA ILE A 7 -17.89 23.32 3.31
C ILE A 7 -19.05 23.81 4.18
N SER A 8 -18.89 25.01 4.76
CA SER A 8 -19.94 25.62 5.56
C SER A 8 -21.14 26.02 4.72
N GLN A 9 -22.34 26.04 5.33
CA GLN A 9 -23.53 26.48 4.66
C GLN A 9 -23.38 27.91 4.10
N ALA A 10 -22.75 28.81 4.87
CA ALA A 10 -22.49 30.18 4.45
C ALA A 10 -21.56 30.29 3.23
N ALA A 11 -20.58 29.39 3.13
CA ALA A 11 -19.69 29.35 1.97
C ALA A 11 -20.41 28.84 0.72
N PHE A 12 -21.28 27.82 0.89
CA PHE A 12 -22.07 27.26 -0.19
C PHE A 12 -23.16 28.22 -0.65
N GLU A 13 -23.77 28.97 0.29
CA GLU A 13 -24.71 30.08 -0.02
C GLU A 13 -24.01 31.20 -0.77
N ALA A 14 -22.79 31.58 -0.39
CA ALA A 14 -21.99 32.54 -1.11
C ALA A 14 -21.63 32.08 -2.54
N ALA A 15 -21.74 30.81 -2.83
CA ALA A 15 -21.58 30.21 -4.16
C ALA A 15 -22.94 29.85 -4.80
N ASP A 16 -24.00 30.55 -4.43
CA ASP A 16 -25.37 30.43 -4.97
C ASP A 16 -25.93 28.99 -4.89
N TYR A 17 -25.43 28.17 -3.96
CA TYR A 17 -25.71 26.74 -3.79
C TYR A 17 -25.37 25.90 -5.02
N GLU A 18 -24.51 26.38 -5.91
CA GLU A 18 -24.05 25.70 -7.11
C GLU A 18 -22.60 25.23 -6.94
N ILE A 19 -22.33 23.94 -7.28
CA ILE A 19 -21.00 23.34 -7.15
C ILE A 19 -20.02 23.97 -8.15
N GLU A 20 -20.47 24.24 -9.37
CA GLU A 20 -19.64 24.84 -10.41
C GLU A 20 -19.20 26.25 -10.04
N VAL A 21 -20.10 27.06 -9.49
CA VAL A 21 -19.79 28.39 -8.98
C VAL A 21 -18.82 28.31 -7.79
N LEU A 22 -19.01 27.35 -6.91
CA LEU A 22 -18.08 27.10 -5.80
C LEU A 22 -16.67 26.73 -6.30
N LEU A 23 -16.57 25.83 -7.27
CA LEU A 23 -15.29 25.42 -7.85
C LEU A 23 -14.62 26.59 -8.58
N ASP A 24 -15.37 27.39 -9.32
CA ASP A 24 -14.83 28.58 -9.99
C ASP A 24 -14.33 29.60 -8.97
N ARG A 25 -15.07 29.87 -7.91
CA ARG A 25 -14.62 30.75 -6.82
C ARG A 25 -13.39 30.19 -6.07
N LEU A 26 -13.34 28.89 -5.86
CA LEU A 26 -12.14 28.27 -5.30
C LEU A 26 -10.91 28.47 -6.19
N ARG A 27 -11.10 28.51 -7.51
CA ARG A 27 -10.03 28.73 -8.49
C ARG A 27 -9.58 30.18 -8.54
N THR A 28 -10.52 31.11 -8.58
CA THR A 28 -10.29 32.50 -9.03
C THR A 28 -10.37 33.52 -7.91
N ASP A 29 -11.07 33.25 -6.80
CA ASP A 29 -11.37 34.24 -5.75
C ASP A 29 -10.53 34.01 -4.48
N ASP A 30 -9.35 34.62 -4.40
CA ASP A 30 -8.46 34.57 -3.24
C ASP A 30 -9.11 35.09 -1.95
N TYR A 31 -10.01 36.08 -2.06
CA TYR A 31 -10.71 36.58 -0.89
C TYR A 31 -11.67 35.54 -0.31
N PHE A 32 -12.45 34.90 -1.18
CA PHE A 32 -13.35 33.84 -0.83
C PHE A 32 -12.60 32.67 -0.15
N VAL A 33 -11.48 32.23 -0.74
CA VAL A 33 -10.63 31.16 -0.20
C VAL A 33 -10.12 31.48 1.21
N ARG A 34 -9.64 32.70 1.43
CA ARG A 34 -9.14 33.15 2.74
C ARG A 34 -10.27 33.33 3.76
N ALA A 35 -11.40 33.92 3.35
CA ALA A 35 -12.54 34.18 4.23
C ALA A 35 -13.11 32.90 4.83
N TYR A 36 -13.18 31.83 4.05
CA TYR A 36 -13.71 30.53 4.44
C TYR A 36 -12.63 29.49 4.80
N LYS A 37 -11.34 29.86 4.78
CA LYS A 37 -10.19 28.98 5.07
C LYS A 37 -10.16 27.73 4.18
N PHE A 38 -10.29 27.94 2.89
CA PHE A 38 -10.36 26.89 1.87
C PHE A 38 -9.03 26.64 1.16
N GLU A 39 -7.90 27.09 1.67
CA GLU A 39 -6.60 26.92 1.05
C GLU A 39 -6.31 25.43 0.74
N SER A 40 -6.56 24.54 1.70
CA SER A 40 -6.37 23.10 1.51
C SER A 40 -7.38 22.48 0.54
N LEU A 41 -8.61 23.00 0.53
CA LEU A 41 -9.66 22.53 -0.38
C LEU A 41 -9.37 22.95 -1.82
N ARG A 42 -8.86 24.18 -1.99
CA ARG A 42 -8.42 24.69 -3.28
C ARG A 42 -7.32 23.84 -3.89
N GLU A 43 -6.29 23.49 -3.10
CA GLU A 43 -5.16 22.69 -3.56
C GLU A 43 -5.58 21.33 -4.15
N THR A 44 -6.67 20.78 -3.66
CA THR A 44 -7.11 19.44 -4.03
C THR A 44 -8.24 19.44 -5.07
N LEU A 45 -9.22 20.33 -4.96
CA LEU A 45 -10.37 20.36 -5.87
C LEU A 45 -10.12 21.08 -7.21
N THR A 46 -9.02 21.80 -7.35
CA THR A 46 -8.70 22.52 -8.59
C THR A 46 -7.72 21.78 -9.50
N LEU A 47 -7.47 20.49 -9.24
CA LEU A 47 -6.62 19.66 -10.08
C LEU A 47 -7.34 19.27 -11.37
N ASP A 48 -6.65 19.37 -12.49
CA ASP A 48 -7.15 18.93 -13.80
C ASP A 48 -6.96 17.40 -14.02
N TYR A 49 -6.49 16.67 -13.00
CA TYR A 49 -6.27 15.23 -13.02
C TYR A 49 -6.73 14.55 -11.72
N PRO A 50 -7.12 13.28 -11.76
CA PRO A 50 -7.46 12.53 -10.55
C PRO A 50 -6.26 12.44 -9.60
N SER A 51 -6.44 12.89 -8.36
CA SER A 51 -5.40 12.84 -7.34
C SER A 51 -5.97 12.26 -6.05
N TYR A 52 -5.32 11.22 -5.52
CA TYR A 52 -5.75 10.52 -4.32
C TYR A 52 -4.67 10.61 -3.25
N ILE A 53 -5.09 10.78 -1.99
CA ILE A 53 -4.18 10.78 -0.85
C ILE A 53 -4.49 9.58 0.03
N LEU A 54 -3.46 8.77 0.28
CA LEU A 54 -3.51 7.63 1.18
C LEU A 54 -2.71 7.99 2.42
N ALA A 55 -3.42 8.25 3.52
CA ALA A 55 -2.82 8.55 4.81
C ALA A 55 -2.62 7.25 5.59
N LEU A 56 -1.38 6.78 5.64
CA LEU A 56 -1.01 5.57 6.35
C LEU A 56 0.01 5.88 7.43
N ALA A 57 -0.17 5.29 8.58
CA ALA A 57 0.78 5.36 9.67
C ALA A 57 2.19 4.97 9.25
N MET A 58 3.19 5.52 9.90
CA MET A 58 4.57 5.15 9.62
C MET A 58 4.82 3.69 9.95
N GLY A 59 5.43 2.97 9.02
CA GLY A 59 5.64 1.52 9.14
C GLY A 59 4.46 0.66 8.70
N ALA A 60 3.32 1.23 8.33
CA ALA A 60 2.14 0.50 7.86
C ALA A 60 2.23 -0.01 6.40
N GLY A 61 3.42 -0.03 5.79
CA GLY A 61 3.62 -0.66 4.49
C GLY A 61 3.29 0.21 3.27
N LYS A 62 3.49 1.54 3.33
CA LYS A 62 3.24 2.45 2.19
C LYS A 62 3.85 1.96 0.88
N THR A 63 5.12 1.54 0.88
CA THR A 63 5.81 1.04 -0.31
C THR A 63 5.18 -0.23 -0.87
N ILE A 64 4.76 -1.15 0.01
CA ILE A 64 4.06 -2.38 -0.39
C ILE A 64 2.71 -2.04 -1.01
N LEU A 65 1.98 -1.07 -0.45
CA LEU A 65 0.70 -0.63 -1.00
C LEU A 65 0.87 -0.02 -2.39
N ILE A 66 1.88 0.83 -2.60
CA ILE A 66 2.22 1.36 -3.94
C ILE A 66 2.49 0.21 -4.91
N ALA A 67 3.32 -0.76 -4.52
CA ALA A 67 3.62 -1.94 -5.34
C ALA A 67 2.36 -2.75 -5.68
N THR A 68 1.47 -2.93 -4.70
CA THR A 68 0.22 -3.66 -4.88
C THR A 68 -0.71 -2.96 -5.86
N ILE A 69 -0.85 -1.63 -5.74
CA ILE A 69 -1.66 -0.84 -6.68
C ILE A 69 -1.10 -0.97 -8.10
N ILE A 70 0.20 -0.78 -8.27
CA ILE A 70 0.87 -0.91 -9.58
C ILE A 70 0.66 -2.32 -10.16
N ALA A 71 0.90 -3.36 -9.36
CA ALA A 71 0.76 -4.73 -9.82
C ALA A 71 -0.68 -5.06 -10.23
N THR A 72 -1.65 -4.61 -9.45
CA THR A 72 -3.07 -4.81 -9.76
C THR A 72 -3.48 -4.09 -11.03
N GLU A 73 -3.10 -2.82 -11.17
CA GLU A 73 -3.40 -2.02 -12.36
C GLU A 73 -2.76 -2.60 -13.63
N PHE A 74 -1.50 -3.00 -13.57
CA PHE A 74 -0.81 -3.64 -14.69
C PHE A 74 -1.46 -4.99 -15.05
N ALA A 75 -1.82 -5.80 -14.07
CA ALA A 75 -2.53 -7.05 -14.30
C ALA A 75 -3.91 -6.81 -14.94
N MET A 76 -4.63 -5.79 -14.51
CA MET A 76 -5.90 -5.38 -15.11
C MET A 76 -5.73 -4.86 -16.53
N ALA A 77 -4.67 -4.08 -16.78
CA ALA A 77 -4.34 -3.63 -18.14
C ALA A 77 -4.01 -4.79 -19.09
N MET A 78 -3.38 -5.85 -18.58
CA MET A 78 -3.11 -7.06 -19.35
C MET A 78 -4.39 -7.87 -19.62
N GLU A 79 -5.29 -7.95 -18.64
CA GLU A 79 -6.55 -8.67 -18.79
C GLU A 79 -7.57 -7.91 -19.66
N TYR A 80 -7.52 -6.57 -19.60
CA TYR A 80 -8.41 -5.66 -20.33
C TYR A 80 -7.60 -4.60 -21.08
N PRO A 81 -6.96 -4.92 -22.20
CA PRO A 81 -6.04 -4.02 -22.91
C PRO A 81 -6.66 -2.70 -23.35
N ASP A 82 -7.96 -2.71 -23.67
CA ASP A 82 -8.71 -1.51 -24.08
C ASP A 82 -9.31 -0.75 -22.89
N GLY A 83 -9.05 -1.21 -21.65
CA GLY A 83 -9.54 -0.58 -20.44
C GLY A 83 -8.70 0.64 -20.02
N PRO A 84 -9.27 1.52 -19.18
CA PRO A 84 -8.59 2.72 -18.70
C PRO A 84 -7.64 2.41 -17.54
N PHE A 85 -6.90 1.30 -17.61
CA PHE A 85 -5.99 0.89 -16.56
C PHE A 85 -4.59 1.47 -16.76
N VAL A 86 -3.87 1.61 -15.64
CA VAL A 86 -2.49 2.10 -15.66
C VAL A 86 -1.58 1.07 -16.31
N GLN A 87 -0.77 1.52 -17.27
CA GLN A 87 0.23 0.71 -17.94
C GLN A 87 1.66 1.15 -17.63
N ASN A 88 1.85 2.34 -17.09
CA ASN A 88 3.15 2.88 -16.72
C ASN A 88 3.06 3.63 -15.40
N ALA A 89 4.08 3.49 -14.56
CA ALA A 89 4.12 4.10 -13.24
C ALA A 89 5.41 4.88 -13.04
N LEU A 90 5.27 6.14 -12.60
CA LEU A 90 6.35 6.93 -12.05
C LEU A 90 6.23 6.93 -10.53
N VAL A 91 7.24 6.43 -9.84
CA VAL A 91 7.30 6.44 -8.37
C VAL A 91 8.42 7.38 -7.94
N PHE A 92 8.11 8.38 -7.14
CA PHE A 92 9.12 9.29 -6.66
C PHE A 92 8.89 9.70 -5.21
N ALA A 93 9.97 10.13 -4.58
CA ALA A 93 9.96 10.64 -3.21
C ALA A 93 10.99 11.77 -3.05
N PRO A 94 10.82 12.65 -2.06
CA PRO A 94 11.80 13.68 -1.77
C PRO A 94 13.08 13.08 -1.13
N GLY A 95 14.24 13.52 -1.60
CA GLY A 95 15.54 13.14 -1.03
C GLY A 95 16.13 11.81 -1.51
N LYS A 96 17.43 11.65 -1.22
CA LYS A 96 18.20 10.46 -1.68
C LYS A 96 17.95 9.22 -0.83
N THR A 97 17.76 9.39 0.46
CA THR A 97 17.59 8.30 1.43
C THR A 97 16.32 7.49 1.18
N ILE A 98 15.29 8.14 0.63
CA ILE A 98 13.99 7.50 0.38
C ILE A 98 14.05 6.61 -0.88
N ILE A 99 14.94 6.89 -1.84
CA ILE A 99 15.12 5.97 -2.98
C ILE A 99 15.59 4.58 -2.52
N GLU A 100 16.43 4.52 -1.48
CA GLU A 100 16.84 3.23 -0.93
C GLU A 100 15.66 2.46 -0.32
N SER A 101 14.73 3.16 0.35
CA SER A 101 13.51 2.52 0.84
C SER A 101 12.58 2.08 -0.30
N LEU A 102 12.53 2.81 -1.41
CA LEU A 102 11.75 2.43 -2.60
C LEU A 102 12.35 1.22 -3.35
N ARG A 103 13.59 0.82 -3.05
CA ARG A 103 14.14 -0.45 -3.57
C ARG A 103 13.37 -1.67 -3.07
N GLU A 104 12.64 -1.54 -1.97
CA GLU A 104 11.72 -2.57 -1.49
C GLU A 104 10.69 -2.96 -2.57
N LEU A 105 10.36 -2.08 -3.53
CA LEU A 105 9.50 -2.40 -4.67
C LEU A 105 9.99 -3.61 -5.48
N SER A 106 11.30 -3.82 -5.57
CA SER A 106 11.88 -5.00 -6.26
C SER A 106 11.84 -6.29 -5.44
N GLN A 107 11.53 -6.20 -4.15
CA GLN A 107 11.52 -7.32 -3.21
C GLN A 107 10.10 -7.74 -2.81
N VAL A 108 9.09 -7.02 -3.30
CA VAL A 108 7.68 -7.33 -3.01
C VAL A 108 7.33 -8.70 -3.61
N PRO A 109 6.74 -9.61 -2.83
CA PRO A 109 6.35 -10.93 -3.31
C PRO A 109 5.08 -10.85 -4.18
N TYR A 110 5.23 -10.40 -5.42
CA TYR A 110 4.12 -10.21 -6.35
C TYR A 110 3.30 -11.48 -6.61
N GLU A 111 3.92 -12.65 -6.45
CA GLU A 111 3.26 -13.97 -6.53
C GLU A 111 2.22 -14.19 -5.42
N LYS A 112 2.32 -13.44 -4.31
CA LYS A 112 1.33 -13.46 -3.23
C LYS A 112 0.23 -12.41 -3.41
N ILE A 113 0.48 -11.39 -4.22
CA ILE A 113 -0.46 -10.30 -4.49
C ILE A 113 -1.37 -10.66 -5.65
N LEU A 114 -0.78 -11.17 -6.73
CA LEU A 114 -1.51 -11.48 -7.96
C LEU A 114 -1.92 -12.95 -8.02
N PRO A 115 -3.12 -13.25 -8.54
CA PRO A 115 -3.50 -14.62 -8.84
C PRO A 115 -2.45 -15.30 -9.74
N PRO A 116 -2.18 -16.61 -9.56
CA PRO A 116 -1.17 -17.32 -10.36
C PRO A 116 -1.36 -17.19 -11.87
N ARG A 117 -2.60 -17.06 -12.35
CA ARG A 117 -2.95 -16.86 -13.76
C ARG A 117 -2.43 -15.54 -14.33
N LEU A 118 -2.32 -14.48 -13.51
CA LEU A 118 -1.87 -13.15 -13.93
C LEU A 118 -0.39 -12.91 -13.61
N HIS A 119 0.11 -13.52 -12.54
CA HIS A 119 1.48 -13.29 -12.05
C HIS A 119 2.55 -13.59 -13.11
N LYS A 120 2.41 -14.69 -13.88
CA LYS A 120 3.40 -15.06 -14.91
C LYS A 120 3.52 -13.99 -15.99
N ALA A 121 2.39 -13.51 -16.51
CA ALA A 121 2.36 -12.46 -17.50
C ALA A 121 2.89 -11.13 -16.94
N PHE A 122 2.49 -10.77 -15.72
CA PHE A 122 3.01 -9.60 -15.02
C PHE A 122 4.53 -9.65 -14.86
N ALA A 123 5.07 -10.73 -14.31
CA ALA A 123 6.50 -10.89 -14.08
C ALA A 123 7.32 -10.86 -15.39
N ALA A 124 6.73 -11.36 -16.51
CA ALA A 124 7.37 -11.34 -17.82
C ALA A 124 7.42 -9.93 -18.44
N ASN A 125 6.48 -9.05 -18.11
CA ASN A 125 6.35 -7.73 -18.73
C ASN A 125 6.83 -6.58 -17.86
N LEU A 126 6.95 -6.75 -16.54
CA LEU A 126 7.38 -5.71 -15.62
C LEU A 126 8.80 -5.22 -15.93
N LYS A 127 8.96 -3.91 -16.14
CA LYS A 127 10.23 -3.22 -16.37
C LYS A 127 10.45 -2.23 -15.23
N LEU A 128 11.26 -2.62 -14.24
CA LEU A 128 11.53 -1.80 -13.06
C LEU A 128 12.87 -1.09 -13.20
N THR A 129 12.85 0.23 -13.23
CA THR A 129 14.02 1.09 -13.44
C THR A 129 14.25 2.03 -12.27
N PHE A 130 15.43 1.98 -11.67
CA PHE A 130 15.88 2.93 -10.65
C PHE A 130 16.86 3.92 -11.25
N THR A 131 16.57 5.21 -11.15
CA THR A 131 17.48 6.23 -11.68
C THR A 131 18.73 6.37 -10.82
N ARG A 132 19.90 6.36 -11.46
CA ARG A 132 21.21 6.54 -10.80
C ARG A 132 21.65 8.00 -10.84
N ASP A 133 22.54 8.37 -9.90
CA ASP A 133 23.18 9.67 -9.96
C ASP A 133 24.15 9.71 -11.14
N GLY A 134 24.12 10.79 -11.91
CA GLY A 134 24.98 10.96 -13.08
C GLY A 134 24.38 10.49 -14.42
N ASP A 135 23.37 9.62 -14.42
CA ASP A 135 22.74 9.19 -15.68
C ASP A 135 21.90 10.32 -16.29
N PRO A 136 22.20 10.79 -17.48
CA PRO A 136 21.43 11.89 -18.09
C PRO A 136 20.04 11.47 -18.55
N ASN A 137 19.84 10.20 -18.86
CA ASN A 137 18.60 9.66 -19.42
C ASN A 137 18.00 8.57 -18.52
N ILE A 138 16.69 8.41 -18.59
CA ILE A 138 15.99 7.25 -18.04
C ILE A 138 15.89 6.21 -19.18
N PRO A 139 16.29 4.96 -18.95
CA PRO A 139 16.25 3.92 -19.99
C PRO A 139 14.81 3.39 -20.18
N VAL A 140 13.90 4.26 -20.59
CA VAL A 140 12.55 3.88 -21.01
C VAL A 140 12.41 4.15 -22.50
N ILE A 141 11.72 3.27 -23.20
CA ILE A 141 11.37 3.45 -24.58
C ILE A 141 10.05 4.18 -24.65
N ARG A 142 9.98 5.21 -25.46
CA ARG A 142 8.76 5.98 -25.67
C ARG A 142 7.65 5.09 -26.20
N GLY A 143 6.44 5.29 -25.66
CA GLY A 143 5.26 4.51 -26.07
C GLY A 143 5.21 3.07 -25.56
N SER A 144 6.23 2.61 -24.79
CA SER A 144 6.21 1.25 -24.22
C SER A 144 5.35 1.17 -22.96
N SER A 145 4.88 -0.03 -22.64
CA SER A 145 4.03 -0.30 -21.48
C SER A 145 4.76 -1.08 -20.38
N PHE A 146 4.18 -1.10 -19.18
CA PHE A 146 4.62 -1.84 -18.00
C PHE A 146 5.96 -1.39 -17.43
N ASN A 147 6.27 -0.11 -17.57
CA ASN A 147 7.43 0.51 -16.94
C ASN A 147 7.08 1.04 -15.54
N VAL A 148 7.94 0.74 -14.58
CA VAL A 148 7.94 1.36 -13.27
C VAL A 148 9.25 2.13 -13.11
N VAL A 149 9.18 3.44 -13.17
CA VAL A 149 10.33 4.33 -13.05
C VAL A 149 10.40 4.88 -11.64
N VAL A 150 11.44 4.51 -10.89
CA VAL A 150 11.67 4.97 -9.52
C VAL A 150 12.75 6.04 -9.52
N THR A 151 12.42 7.23 -9.01
CA THR A 151 13.32 8.39 -9.04
C THR A 151 13.14 9.30 -7.82
N ASN A 152 13.95 10.32 -7.69
CA ASN A 152 13.73 11.38 -6.71
C ASN A 152 13.25 12.67 -7.41
N THR A 153 12.64 13.55 -6.63
CA THR A 153 12.12 14.83 -7.12
C THR A 153 13.18 15.71 -7.77
N GLU A 154 14.44 15.62 -7.32
CA GLU A 154 15.54 16.42 -7.87
C GLU A 154 15.90 16.02 -9.30
N LYS A 155 15.70 14.75 -9.66
CA LYS A 155 16.07 14.22 -10.98
C LYS A 155 15.04 14.43 -12.08
N ILE A 156 13.80 14.75 -11.70
CA ILE A 156 12.67 14.96 -12.63
C ILE A 156 12.06 16.36 -12.52
N ARG A 157 12.66 17.26 -11.75
CA ARG A 157 12.19 18.63 -11.62
C ARG A 157 12.44 19.45 -12.88
N ILE A 158 11.56 20.39 -13.13
CA ILE A 158 11.79 21.45 -14.13
C ILE A 158 12.98 22.30 -13.67
N GLN A 159 13.98 22.43 -14.50
CA GLN A 159 15.22 23.19 -14.20
C GLN A 159 15.15 24.59 -14.81
N LYS A 160 15.66 25.58 -14.07
CA LYS A 160 15.93 26.90 -14.63
C LYS A 160 17.23 26.85 -15.42
N GLU A 161 17.16 27.27 -16.65
CA GLU A 161 18.36 27.41 -17.47
C GLU A 161 19.17 28.60 -16.92
N THR A 162 20.32 28.28 -16.30
CA THR A 162 21.25 29.29 -15.83
C THR A 162 22.27 29.56 -16.95
N ILE A 163 22.02 30.61 -17.71
CA ILE A 163 23.04 31.10 -18.63
C ILE A 163 24.21 31.56 -17.78
N ARG A 164 25.39 30.97 -18.00
CA ARG A 164 26.60 31.38 -17.29
C ARG A 164 26.90 32.83 -17.63
N LYS A 165 27.29 33.64 -16.63
CA LYS A 165 27.61 35.05 -16.80
C LYS A 165 28.62 35.33 -17.95
N ARG A 166 29.51 34.36 -18.26
CA ARG A 166 30.43 34.43 -19.40
C ARG A 166 29.78 34.41 -20.77
N ASP A 167 28.65 33.70 -20.87
CA ASP A 167 27.90 33.57 -22.14
C ASP A 167 27.02 34.81 -22.35
N LEU A 168 26.65 35.50 -21.26
CA LEU A 168 25.90 36.75 -21.27
C LEU A 168 26.71 37.96 -21.79
N ASP A 169 28.00 38.01 -21.50
CA ASP A 169 28.88 39.09 -21.95
C ASP A 169 29.22 38.99 -23.44
N GLN A 170 28.96 37.85 -24.08
CA GLN A 170 29.19 37.61 -25.52
C GLN A 170 27.93 37.74 -26.37
N LEU A 171 26.75 37.67 -25.76
CA LEU A 171 25.48 37.87 -26.43
C LEU A 171 24.95 39.27 -26.09
N MET A 172 25.08 40.19 -27.00
CA MET A 172 24.43 41.52 -26.94
C MET A 172 22.93 41.32 -27.16
N LEU A 173 22.21 40.72 -26.20
CA LEU A 173 20.79 40.51 -26.27
C LEU A 173 20.02 41.62 -25.55
N PRO A 174 18.93 42.11 -26.09
CA PRO A 174 18.04 43.05 -25.42
C PRO A 174 17.53 42.50 -24.07
N SER A 175 17.25 43.37 -23.12
CA SER A 175 16.85 43.00 -21.75
C SER A 175 15.59 42.11 -21.69
N GLU A 176 14.69 42.20 -22.65
CA GLU A 176 13.52 41.31 -22.76
C GLU A 176 13.85 39.85 -23.16
N GLU A 177 14.90 39.64 -23.94
CA GLU A 177 15.34 38.29 -24.31
C GLU A 177 16.14 37.64 -23.17
N LEU A 178 16.77 38.42 -22.33
CA LEU A 178 17.45 37.96 -21.11
C LEU A 178 16.46 37.47 -20.03
N GLU A 179 15.26 38.06 -19.98
CA GLU A 179 14.19 37.54 -19.11
C GLU A 179 13.59 36.24 -19.63
N LYS A 180 13.48 36.08 -20.95
CA LYS A 180 13.10 34.80 -21.59
C LYS A 180 14.10 33.69 -21.33
N ALA A 181 15.38 34.02 -21.19
CA ALA A 181 16.42 33.03 -20.85
C ALA A 181 16.39 32.53 -19.40
N ARG A 182 15.55 33.11 -18.53
CA ARG A 182 15.28 32.60 -17.18
C ARG A 182 14.15 31.55 -17.13
N ALA A 183 13.71 31.08 -18.28
CA ALA A 183 12.67 30.11 -18.41
C ALA A 183 13.06 28.76 -17.77
N GLU A 184 12.09 28.09 -17.19
CA GLU A 184 12.24 26.71 -16.73
C GLU A 184 12.08 25.76 -17.92
N VAL A 185 13.02 24.82 -18.05
CA VAL A 185 13.00 23.82 -19.12
C VAL A 185 12.83 22.44 -18.48
N ALA A 186 11.86 21.67 -18.99
CA ALA A 186 11.70 20.29 -18.59
C ALA A 186 12.95 19.49 -18.99
N ASN A 187 13.50 18.74 -18.05
CA ASN A 187 14.68 17.94 -18.35
C ASN A 187 14.32 16.75 -19.26
N ARG A 188 15.33 16.20 -19.94
CA ARG A 188 15.14 15.07 -20.90
C ARG A 188 14.48 13.84 -20.25
N ARG A 189 14.75 13.60 -18.95
CA ARG A 189 14.14 12.48 -18.20
C ARG A 189 12.65 12.67 -18.06
N LEU A 190 12.20 13.87 -17.72
CA LEU A 190 10.79 14.20 -17.57
C LEU A 190 10.07 14.05 -18.93
N GLN A 191 10.70 14.47 -20.01
CA GLN A 191 10.16 14.30 -21.36
C GLN A 191 10.01 12.81 -21.74
N ALA A 192 10.99 11.97 -21.38
CA ALA A 192 10.92 10.52 -21.60
C ALA A 192 9.74 9.90 -20.83
N ILE A 193 9.55 10.28 -19.56
CA ILE A 193 8.41 9.80 -18.76
C ILE A 193 7.09 10.30 -19.32
N ALA A 194 7.01 11.57 -19.73
CA ALA A 194 5.80 12.15 -20.32
C ALA A 194 5.38 11.48 -21.64
N SER A 195 6.28 10.77 -22.32
CA SER A 195 5.93 10.02 -23.52
C SER A 195 5.28 8.65 -23.27
N LEU A 196 5.21 8.20 -22.02
CA LEU A 196 4.63 6.91 -21.65
C LEU A 196 3.09 7.00 -21.62
N PRO A 197 2.38 6.07 -22.31
CA PRO A 197 0.92 6.04 -22.31
C PRO A 197 0.39 5.50 -20.97
N HIS A 198 -0.85 5.84 -20.65
CA HIS A 198 -1.55 5.34 -19.45
C HIS A 198 -0.68 5.44 -18.18
N LEU A 199 -0.13 6.64 -17.97
CA LEU A 199 0.79 6.94 -16.88
C LEU A 199 0.03 7.15 -15.56
N ALA A 200 0.53 6.56 -14.47
CA ALA A 200 0.20 6.96 -13.12
C ALA A 200 1.43 7.49 -12.39
N VAL A 201 1.21 8.46 -11.51
CA VAL A 201 2.25 9.04 -10.70
C VAL A 201 2.02 8.67 -9.23
N PHE A 202 3.05 8.10 -8.60
CA PHE A 202 3.05 7.73 -7.19
C PHE A 202 4.07 8.59 -6.44
N SER A 203 3.57 9.40 -5.50
CA SER A 203 4.41 10.25 -4.67
C SER A 203 4.44 9.70 -3.25
N ASP A 204 5.59 9.21 -2.80
CA ASP A 204 5.79 8.85 -1.40
C ASP A 204 6.16 10.08 -0.57
N GLU A 205 5.75 10.09 0.70
CA GLU A 205 5.88 11.22 1.62
C GLU A 205 5.30 12.55 1.06
N ALA A 206 4.10 12.46 0.51
CA ALA A 206 3.40 13.56 -0.17
C ALA A 206 3.16 14.81 0.70
N HIS A 207 3.33 14.73 2.03
CA HIS A 207 3.31 15.92 2.88
C HIS A 207 4.39 16.94 2.50
N HIS A 208 5.48 16.52 1.87
CA HIS A 208 6.45 17.40 1.25
C HIS A 208 5.94 18.02 -0.07
N THR A 209 4.90 17.44 -0.66
CA THR A 209 4.25 17.95 -1.87
C THR A 209 3.18 19.00 -1.55
N TYR A 210 2.41 18.80 -0.46
CA TYR A 210 1.25 19.60 -0.11
C TYR A 210 1.46 20.51 1.10
N GLY A 211 2.55 20.42 1.84
CA GLY A 211 2.47 21.27 2.96
C GLY A 211 3.37 21.27 4.09
N GLN A 212 4.43 22.00 4.12
CA GLN A 212 4.87 22.54 5.41
C GLN A 212 5.21 24.02 5.35
N THR A 213 5.62 24.55 4.37
CA THR A 213 5.82 25.96 4.03
C THR A 213 5.92 25.96 2.53
N MET A 214 5.24 26.84 1.88
CA MET A 214 5.37 26.97 0.43
C MET A 214 6.82 27.31 0.07
N GLY A 215 7.74 26.35 0.30
CA GLY A 215 9.09 26.39 -0.18
C GLY A 215 9.09 26.16 -1.68
N LYS A 216 10.11 26.68 -2.35
CA LYS A 216 10.28 26.54 -3.81
C LYS A 216 10.21 25.10 -4.29
N ASP A 217 10.51 24.12 -3.42
CA ASP A 217 10.54 22.68 -3.78
C ASP A 217 9.15 22.05 -3.90
N LEU A 218 8.17 22.48 -3.11
CA LEU A 218 6.78 22.06 -3.23
C LEU A 218 6.16 22.50 -4.56
N LYS A 219 6.34 23.74 -4.91
CA LYS A 219 5.87 24.25 -6.22
C LYS A 219 6.48 23.46 -7.38
N ARG A 220 7.71 22.96 -7.24
CA ARG A 220 8.39 22.21 -8.29
C ARG A 220 7.85 20.80 -8.48
N VAL A 221 7.50 20.09 -7.41
CA VAL A 221 6.86 18.77 -7.54
C VAL A 221 5.51 18.90 -8.24
N ARG A 222 4.72 19.89 -7.82
CA ARG A 222 3.44 20.18 -8.48
C ARG A 222 3.63 20.52 -9.95
N GLN A 223 4.58 21.41 -10.27
CA GLN A 223 4.93 21.75 -11.65
C GLN A 223 5.32 20.52 -12.48
N THR A 224 6.02 19.58 -11.87
CA THR A 224 6.40 18.32 -12.54
C THR A 224 5.17 17.48 -12.90
N VAL A 225 4.21 17.37 -11.98
CA VAL A 225 2.98 16.60 -12.23
C VAL A 225 2.09 17.32 -13.25
N ASP A 226 1.95 18.63 -13.15
CA ASP A 226 1.20 19.45 -14.11
C ASP A 226 1.82 19.31 -15.52
N TYR A 227 3.16 19.35 -15.62
CA TYR A 227 3.85 19.08 -16.88
C TYR A 227 3.53 17.69 -17.44
N LEU A 228 3.53 16.66 -16.60
CA LEU A 228 3.18 15.31 -17.03
C LEU A 228 1.73 15.21 -17.50
N ASN A 229 0.82 15.89 -16.82
CA ASN A 229 -0.58 15.95 -17.25
C ASN A 229 -0.74 16.61 -18.63
N ASP A 230 -0.03 17.72 -18.86
CA ASP A 230 -0.12 18.48 -20.10
C ASP A 230 0.57 17.79 -21.30
N ASN A 231 1.58 16.96 -21.04
CA ASN A 231 2.47 16.42 -22.08
C ASN A 231 2.42 14.89 -22.21
N SER A 232 1.77 14.14 -21.30
CA SER A 232 1.57 12.71 -21.48
C SER A 232 0.33 12.44 -22.34
N PRO A 233 0.31 11.34 -23.12
CA PRO A 233 -0.85 10.94 -23.88
C PRO A 233 -2.09 10.72 -23.00
N ASN A 234 -1.89 10.19 -21.80
CA ASN A 234 -2.95 9.95 -20.84
C ASN A 234 -2.38 9.79 -19.42
N LEU A 235 -2.53 10.79 -18.57
CA LEU A 235 -2.28 10.67 -17.13
C LEU A 235 -3.54 10.11 -16.45
N ILE A 236 -3.47 8.86 -16.00
CA ILE A 236 -4.62 8.17 -15.40
C ILE A 236 -4.92 8.72 -14.01
N CYS A 237 -3.91 8.78 -13.14
CA CYS A 237 -4.08 9.29 -11.77
C CYS A 237 -2.75 9.65 -11.11
N VAL A 238 -2.87 10.40 -10.02
CA VAL A 238 -1.79 10.68 -9.08
C VAL A 238 -2.15 10.08 -7.72
N VAL A 239 -1.31 9.21 -7.19
CA VAL A 239 -1.50 8.58 -5.88
C VAL A 239 -0.42 9.09 -4.93
N ASN A 240 -0.84 9.78 -3.90
CA ASN A 240 0.03 10.37 -2.90
C ASN A 240 -0.05 9.55 -1.62
N THR A 241 1.08 9.08 -1.09
CA THR A 241 1.13 8.43 0.21
C THR A 241 1.80 9.35 1.23
N THR A 242 1.26 9.39 2.43
CA THR A 242 1.82 10.21 3.51
C THR A 242 1.49 9.64 4.88
N GLY A 243 2.42 9.80 5.82
CA GLY A 243 2.17 9.57 7.24
C GLY A 243 1.64 10.79 7.99
N THR A 244 1.63 11.97 7.32
CA THR A 244 1.26 13.23 7.95
C THR A 244 0.49 14.12 6.95
N PRO A 245 -0.80 13.82 6.71
CA PRO A 245 -1.59 14.48 5.67
C PRO A 245 -2.08 15.88 6.09
N TYR A 246 -1.16 16.83 6.20
CA TYR A 246 -1.47 18.21 6.59
C TYR A 246 -0.93 19.24 5.60
N PHE A 247 -1.71 20.30 5.41
CA PHE A 247 -1.29 21.54 4.77
C PHE A 247 -1.56 22.72 5.72
N GLN A 248 -0.54 23.51 6.04
CA GLN A 248 -0.65 24.66 6.96
C GLN A 248 -1.41 24.37 8.27
N ARG A 249 -1.14 23.20 8.90
CA ARG A 249 -1.81 22.69 10.10
C ARG A 249 -3.29 22.30 9.90
N GLN A 250 -3.77 22.23 8.69
CA GLN A 250 -5.12 21.71 8.38
C GLN A 250 -4.98 20.34 7.72
N PRO A 251 -5.82 19.35 8.08
CA PRO A 251 -5.82 18.07 7.39
C PRO A 251 -6.18 18.23 5.92
N LEU A 252 -5.47 17.51 5.07
CA LEU A 252 -5.80 17.40 3.65
C LEU A 252 -7.17 16.71 3.51
N ARG A 253 -7.98 17.18 2.56
CA ARG A 253 -9.38 16.75 2.48
C ARG A 253 -9.65 15.62 1.48
N ASP A 254 -8.73 15.39 0.55
CA ASP A 254 -8.84 14.32 -0.45
C ASP A 254 -8.19 13.01 0.00
N VAL A 255 -8.11 12.81 1.31
CA VAL A 255 -7.65 11.54 1.86
C VAL A 255 -8.75 10.51 1.66
N VAL A 256 -8.48 9.54 0.80
CA VAL A 256 -9.43 8.45 0.48
C VAL A 256 -9.28 7.27 1.43
N ILE A 257 -8.12 7.10 2.03
CA ILE A 257 -7.83 6.07 3.02
C ILE A 257 -7.12 6.72 4.21
N TRP A 258 -7.64 6.45 5.40
CA TRP A 258 -6.99 6.74 6.68
C TRP A 258 -6.69 5.42 7.36
N TYR A 259 -5.43 5.20 7.68
CA TYR A 259 -4.98 4.04 8.42
C TYR A 259 -4.02 4.49 9.52
N GLY A 260 -4.52 4.48 10.76
CA GLY A 260 -3.84 5.04 11.93
C GLY A 260 -2.85 4.08 12.58
N LEU A 261 -2.20 4.56 13.63
CA LEU A 261 -1.29 3.74 14.42
C LEU A 261 -2.05 2.68 15.23
N SER A 262 -3.20 3.04 15.80
CA SER A 262 -4.01 2.12 16.61
C SER A 262 -4.54 0.96 15.77
N GLU A 263 -4.97 1.23 14.54
CA GLU A 263 -5.40 0.19 13.60
C GLU A 263 -4.23 -0.76 13.26
N GLY A 264 -3.06 -0.18 12.91
CA GLY A 264 -1.86 -0.97 12.60
C GLY A 264 -1.36 -1.82 13.77
N ILE A 265 -1.47 -1.32 15.01
CA ILE A 265 -1.16 -2.06 16.23
C ILE A 265 -2.18 -3.18 16.44
N HIS A 266 -3.47 -2.86 16.28
CA HIS A 266 -4.55 -3.82 16.50
C HIS A 266 -4.51 -4.98 15.49
N GLU A 267 -4.14 -4.72 14.26
CA GLU A 267 -4.01 -5.73 13.20
C GLU A 267 -2.64 -6.46 13.22
N GLY A 268 -1.73 -6.08 14.14
CA GLY A 268 -0.41 -6.69 14.27
C GLY A 268 0.60 -6.29 13.17
N ILE A 269 0.26 -5.31 12.34
CA ILE A 269 1.17 -4.73 11.33
C ILE A 269 2.24 -3.88 12.00
N LEU A 270 1.91 -3.29 13.14
CA LEU A 270 2.83 -2.55 14.00
C LEU A 270 2.99 -3.27 15.34
N LYS A 271 4.14 -3.04 16.00
CA LYS A 271 4.37 -3.56 17.36
C LYS A 271 3.39 -2.94 18.35
N GLU A 272 2.95 -3.74 19.30
CA GLU A 272 2.17 -3.24 20.43
C GLU A 272 2.96 -2.22 21.24
N VAL A 273 2.28 -1.18 21.69
CA VAL A 273 2.83 -0.13 22.55
C VAL A 273 2.02 0.04 23.84
N ALA A 274 0.98 -0.74 24.01
CA ALA A 274 0.04 -0.66 25.10
C ALA A 274 0.73 -0.74 26.46
N GLY A 275 0.46 0.24 27.34
CA GLY A 275 1.09 0.36 28.64
C GLY A 275 2.60 0.60 28.62
N ASN A 276 3.18 0.83 27.45
CA ASN A 276 4.62 0.99 27.27
C ASN A 276 5.05 2.40 26.84
N ILE A 277 4.17 3.39 27.00
CA ILE A 277 4.53 4.80 26.85
C ILE A 277 4.84 5.36 28.24
N TYR A 278 6.14 5.54 28.49
CA TYR A 278 6.63 6.07 29.74
C TYR A 278 6.84 7.57 29.60
N ALA A 279 6.21 8.35 30.50
CA ALA A 279 6.36 9.78 30.58
C ALA A 279 7.10 10.18 31.87
N TYR A 280 8.12 10.99 31.72
CA TYR A 280 8.95 11.47 32.80
C TYR A 280 8.76 12.97 32.99
N ASP A 281 8.76 13.43 34.25
CA ASP A 281 8.92 14.85 34.53
C ASP A 281 10.35 15.24 34.22
N PHE A 282 10.50 16.01 33.16
CA PHE A 282 11.79 16.33 32.61
C PHE A 282 12.12 17.81 32.86
N ASP A 283 12.98 18.06 33.84
CA ASP A 283 13.70 19.30 34.02
C ASP A 283 15.10 19.14 33.40
N PRO A 284 15.70 20.16 32.76
CA PRO A 284 17.07 20.10 32.29
C PRO A 284 18.09 19.60 33.33
N SER A 285 17.82 19.80 34.62
CA SER A 285 18.62 19.25 35.74
C SER A 285 18.52 17.70 35.83
N ASN A 286 17.47 17.07 35.29
CA ASN A 286 17.18 15.64 35.43
C ASN A 286 17.50 14.84 34.12
N ALA A 287 18.11 15.48 33.13
CA ALA A 287 18.46 14.85 31.85
C ALA A 287 19.32 13.58 32.02
N MET A 288 20.24 13.64 33.01
CA MET A 288 21.11 12.51 33.35
C MET A 288 20.33 11.34 33.92
N ASP A 289 19.36 11.63 34.81
CA ASP A 289 18.48 10.60 35.40
C ASP A 289 17.61 9.96 34.35
N PHE A 290 17.05 10.74 33.42
CA PHE A 290 16.29 10.23 32.29
C PHE A 290 17.11 9.26 31.44
N VAL A 291 18.33 9.64 31.04
CA VAL A 291 19.23 8.79 30.26
C VAL A 291 19.52 7.48 30.99
N ARG A 292 19.83 7.57 32.31
CA ARG A 292 20.10 6.40 33.13
C ARG A 292 18.91 5.45 33.22
N GLU A 293 17.73 5.97 33.47
CA GLU A 293 16.51 5.18 33.59
C GLU A 293 16.11 4.52 32.26
N VAL A 294 16.15 5.26 31.17
CA VAL A 294 15.85 4.73 29.82
C VAL A 294 16.76 3.58 29.44
N ILE A 295 18.10 3.76 29.59
CA ILE A 295 19.06 2.73 29.25
C ILE A 295 18.91 1.51 30.16
N SER A 296 18.76 1.73 31.47
CA SER A 296 18.58 0.65 32.43
C SER A 296 17.30 -0.16 32.17
N ASP A 297 16.19 0.52 31.89
CA ASP A 297 14.92 -0.13 31.57
C ASP A 297 14.96 -0.85 30.22
N PHE A 298 15.60 -0.26 29.22
CA PHE A 298 15.77 -0.88 27.91
C PHE A 298 16.54 -2.22 28.03
N PHE A 299 17.69 -2.21 28.66
CA PHE A 299 18.50 -3.41 28.80
C PHE A 299 17.85 -4.45 29.75
N ARG A 300 17.14 -3.99 30.80
CA ARG A 300 16.35 -4.90 31.64
C ARG A 300 15.28 -5.64 30.85
N THR A 301 14.65 -4.95 29.87
CA THR A 301 13.50 -5.49 29.13
C THR A 301 13.92 -6.29 27.90
N TYR A 302 14.95 -5.80 27.16
CA TYR A 302 15.29 -6.32 25.84
C TYR A 302 16.69 -6.92 25.75
N LYS A 303 17.42 -7.10 26.86
CA LYS A 303 18.79 -7.65 26.84
C LYS A 303 18.86 -8.99 26.14
N ASP A 304 17.94 -9.89 26.51
CA ASP A 304 17.93 -11.27 26.08
C ASP A 304 16.81 -11.56 25.05
N VAL A 305 16.22 -10.51 24.48
CA VAL A 305 15.18 -10.65 23.45
C VAL A 305 15.85 -11.08 22.14
N GLY A 306 15.67 -12.34 21.79
CA GLY A 306 16.03 -12.90 20.50
C GLY A 306 14.98 -12.57 19.45
N LEU A 307 15.37 -11.89 18.39
CA LEU A 307 14.48 -11.60 17.26
C LEU A 307 14.53 -12.75 16.25
N PRO A 308 13.44 -12.97 15.46
CA PRO A 308 13.39 -14.07 14.50
C PRO A 308 14.49 -14.04 13.45
N ASP A 309 14.99 -12.84 13.10
CA ASP A 309 16.10 -12.62 12.17
C ASP A 309 17.50 -12.67 12.83
N GLY A 310 17.56 -12.91 14.13
CA GLY A 310 18.80 -12.97 14.92
C GLY A 310 19.36 -11.61 15.31
N SER A 311 18.78 -10.50 14.88
CA SER A 311 19.28 -9.17 15.24
C SER A 311 18.89 -8.79 16.68
N PRO A 312 19.77 -8.09 17.43
CA PRO A 312 19.46 -7.66 18.78
C PRO A 312 18.52 -6.44 18.76
N ALA A 313 17.65 -6.35 19.77
CA ALA A 313 16.80 -5.19 19.97
C ALA A 313 17.62 -3.90 20.15
N LYS A 314 17.14 -2.78 19.59
CA LYS A 314 17.84 -1.49 19.55
C LYS A 314 16.99 -0.39 20.18
N LEU A 315 17.67 0.61 20.74
CA LEU A 315 17.13 1.85 21.32
C LEU A 315 17.64 3.03 20.50
N ALA A 316 16.75 3.91 20.04
CA ALA A 316 17.08 5.20 19.47
C ALA A 316 16.81 6.32 20.49
N MET A 317 17.80 7.15 20.71
CA MET A 317 17.71 8.35 21.57
C MET A 317 17.85 9.60 20.72
N TYR A 318 16.84 10.44 20.71
CA TYR A 318 16.78 11.68 19.92
C TYR A 318 17.16 12.89 20.77
N PHE A 319 18.09 13.67 20.30
CA PHE A 319 18.56 14.91 20.93
C PHE A 319 18.23 16.13 20.06
N PRO A 320 17.93 17.30 20.64
CA PRO A 320 17.63 18.51 19.88
C PRO A 320 18.81 19.05 19.08
N GLN A 321 20.02 19.00 19.65
CA GLN A 321 21.27 19.55 19.09
C GLN A 321 22.45 18.63 19.38
N ASN A 322 23.56 18.84 18.68
CA ASN A 322 24.80 18.09 18.90
C ASN A 322 25.37 18.36 20.30
N ASP A 323 25.34 19.60 20.76
CA ASP A 323 25.80 19.97 22.10
C ASP A 323 25.07 19.20 23.22
N ASP A 324 23.75 19.00 23.07
CA ASP A 324 22.96 18.20 24.02
C ASP A 324 23.38 16.72 24.00
N LEU A 325 23.69 16.20 22.83
CA LEU A 325 24.17 14.83 22.67
C LEU A 325 25.55 14.68 23.31
N ASP A 326 26.46 15.60 23.05
CA ASP A 326 27.84 15.54 23.56
C ASP A 326 27.88 15.72 25.08
N GLU A 327 27.02 16.56 25.65
CA GLU A 327 26.84 16.69 27.12
C GLU A 327 26.38 15.38 27.77
N LEU A 328 25.41 14.69 27.15
CA LEU A 328 24.77 13.51 27.75
C LEU A 328 25.47 12.19 27.39
N ARG A 329 26.28 12.14 26.35
CA ARG A 329 27.00 10.94 25.92
C ARG A 329 27.85 10.27 27.01
N PRO A 330 28.64 11.00 27.85
CA PRO A 330 29.39 10.39 28.95
C PRO A 330 28.47 9.68 29.98
N HIS A 331 27.24 10.19 30.16
CA HIS A 331 26.25 9.56 31.04
C HIS A 331 25.66 8.29 30.43
N VAL A 332 25.49 8.25 29.11
CA VAL A 332 25.13 7.02 28.38
C VAL A 332 26.21 5.96 28.57
N GLU A 333 27.48 6.31 28.36
CA GLU A 333 28.64 5.42 28.50
C GLU A 333 28.78 4.89 29.94
N ASN A 334 28.68 5.78 30.94
CA ASN A 334 28.77 5.42 32.35
C ASN A 334 27.60 4.50 32.77
N THR A 335 26.39 4.76 32.28
CA THR A 335 25.24 3.92 32.59
C THR A 335 25.41 2.53 31.98
N LEU A 336 25.86 2.42 30.74
CA LEU A 336 26.15 1.14 30.08
C LEU A 336 27.20 0.36 30.88
N ALA A 337 28.30 1.01 31.25
CA ALA A 337 29.33 0.37 32.06
C ALA A 337 28.79 -0.13 33.42
N SER A 338 27.91 0.63 34.07
CA SER A 338 27.29 0.26 35.37
C SER A 338 26.40 -0.98 35.30
N ILE A 339 25.81 -1.24 34.12
CA ILE A 339 24.97 -2.44 33.87
C ILE A 339 25.74 -3.56 33.13
N GLY A 340 27.07 -3.46 33.05
CA GLY A 340 27.94 -4.45 32.44
C GLY A 340 27.84 -4.54 30.90
N GLN A 341 27.46 -3.44 30.25
CA GLN A 341 27.43 -3.33 28.80
C GLN A 341 28.63 -2.51 28.30
N SER A 342 29.19 -2.90 27.16
CA SER A 342 30.31 -2.15 26.53
C SER A 342 29.80 -0.87 25.89
N PRO A 343 30.48 0.28 26.03
CA PRO A 343 30.20 1.50 25.26
C PRO A 343 30.31 1.32 23.74
N ALA A 344 30.97 0.27 23.27
CA ALA A 344 31.08 -0.06 21.84
C ALA A 344 29.72 -0.37 21.18
N VAL A 345 28.64 -0.56 21.95
CA VAL A 345 27.29 -0.73 21.42
C VAL A 345 26.62 0.58 21.01
N ILE A 346 27.29 1.73 21.20
CA ILE A 346 26.79 3.05 20.86
C ILE A 346 27.14 3.37 19.39
N LEU A 347 26.18 3.88 18.67
CA LEU A 347 26.38 4.48 17.34
C LEU A 347 25.82 5.90 17.32
N ARG A 348 26.58 6.85 16.79
CA ARG A 348 26.12 8.23 16.57
C ARG A 348 25.75 8.46 15.11
N ASN A 349 24.65 9.17 14.86
CA ASN A 349 24.31 9.66 13.53
C ASN A 349 23.74 11.09 13.60
N THR A 350 24.58 12.05 13.23
CA THR A 350 24.30 13.48 13.25
C THR A 350 24.82 14.12 11.95
N SER A 351 24.74 15.44 11.84
CA SER A 351 25.36 16.18 10.73
C SER A 351 26.89 16.14 10.75
N GLU A 352 27.49 15.79 11.89
CA GLU A 352 28.95 15.74 12.10
C GLU A 352 29.52 14.31 12.10
N SER A 353 28.65 13.33 11.84
CA SER A 353 29.05 11.92 11.80
C SER A 353 30.03 11.65 10.67
N THR A 354 31.03 10.82 10.96
CA THR A 354 32.00 10.33 9.98
C THR A 354 31.32 9.46 8.92
N GLN A 355 31.96 9.27 7.78
CA GLN A 355 31.45 8.38 6.73
C GLN A 355 31.32 6.93 7.22
N GLU A 356 32.18 6.49 8.13
CA GLU A 356 32.10 5.17 8.75
C GLU A 356 30.87 5.05 9.64
N GLU A 357 30.59 6.03 10.50
CA GLU A 357 29.37 6.05 11.32
C GLU A 357 28.10 6.03 10.47
N VAL A 358 28.08 6.78 9.36
CA VAL A 358 26.97 6.79 8.41
C VAL A 358 26.80 5.42 7.73
N ASN A 359 27.89 4.78 7.33
CA ASN A 359 27.85 3.45 6.73
C ASN A 359 27.35 2.41 7.74
N ASN A 360 27.81 2.48 8.98
CA ASN A 360 27.36 1.59 10.06
C ASN A 360 25.87 1.80 10.38
N PHE A 361 25.40 3.06 10.33
CA PHE A 361 23.98 3.38 10.50
C PHE A 361 23.12 2.77 9.39
N ASN A 362 23.57 2.80 8.16
CA ASN A 362 22.87 2.20 7.03
C ASN A 362 22.82 0.66 7.09
N ARG A 363 23.75 0.06 7.84
CA ARG A 363 23.86 -1.39 8.03
C ARG A 363 23.33 -1.88 9.39
N LEU A 364 22.54 -1.08 10.08
CA LEU A 364 21.97 -1.46 11.38
C LEU A 364 21.06 -2.68 11.34
N ASN A 365 20.50 -3.01 10.18
CA ASN A 365 19.66 -4.19 10.00
C ASN A 365 20.44 -5.49 9.80
N ASP A 366 21.78 -5.41 9.64
CA ASP A 366 22.60 -6.62 9.58
C ASP A 366 22.54 -7.33 10.94
N PRO A 367 22.22 -8.65 10.98
CA PRO A 367 22.11 -9.39 12.24
C PRO A 367 23.40 -9.35 13.10
N GLU A 368 24.55 -9.18 12.45
CA GLU A 368 25.86 -9.09 13.09
C GLU A 368 26.18 -7.67 13.60
N SER A 369 25.29 -6.69 13.39
CA SER A 369 25.51 -5.32 13.85
C SER A 369 25.64 -5.26 15.39
N PRO A 370 26.77 -4.77 15.94
CA PRO A 370 26.98 -4.76 17.39
C PRO A 370 26.21 -3.63 18.07
N TYR A 371 25.68 -2.68 17.32
CA TYR A 371 25.09 -1.47 17.86
C TYR A 371 23.70 -1.71 18.42
N ARG A 372 23.47 -1.21 19.63
CA ARG A 372 22.21 -1.33 20.36
C ARG A 372 21.62 0.01 20.82
N VAL A 373 22.45 1.04 20.99
CA VAL A 373 22.05 2.38 21.41
C VAL A 373 22.46 3.37 20.31
N ILE A 374 21.47 3.96 19.67
CA ILE A 374 21.67 4.87 18.54
C ILE A 374 21.34 6.30 19.00
N LEU A 375 22.34 7.18 18.97
CA LEU A 375 22.22 8.60 19.35
C LEU A 375 22.01 9.44 18.09
N LEU A 376 20.92 10.19 18.03
CA LEU A 376 20.43 10.87 16.84
C LEU A 376 20.19 12.37 17.08
N VAL A 377 20.62 13.20 16.12
CA VAL A 377 20.28 14.63 16.03
C VAL A 377 19.77 14.90 14.61
N ASN A 378 18.50 15.29 14.47
CA ASN A 378 17.85 15.59 13.18
C ASN A 378 18.02 14.51 12.10
N LYS A 379 18.21 13.26 12.51
CA LYS A 379 18.36 12.09 11.64
C LYS A 379 17.40 10.97 12.07
N GLY A 380 17.16 10.00 11.20
CA GLY A 380 16.37 8.80 11.53
C GLY A 380 14.87 9.04 11.67
N THR A 381 14.35 10.19 11.25
CA THR A 381 12.89 10.49 11.26
C THR A 381 12.21 10.19 9.93
N GLU A 382 12.93 10.30 8.82
CA GLU A 382 12.43 10.01 7.48
C GLU A 382 13.35 9.04 6.75
N GLY A 383 12.78 8.15 5.94
CA GLY A 383 13.52 7.19 5.13
C GLY A 383 14.29 6.10 5.88
N TRP A 384 14.36 6.14 7.22
CA TRP A 384 15.06 5.14 8.00
C TRP A 384 14.17 3.94 8.31
N ASN A 385 14.61 2.75 7.93
CA ASN A 385 13.95 1.48 8.20
C ASN A 385 14.83 0.60 9.11
N CYS A 386 14.41 0.42 10.37
CA CYS A 386 15.09 -0.42 11.34
C CYS A 386 14.06 -1.23 12.17
N PRO A 387 13.58 -2.38 11.67
CA PRO A 387 12.59 -3.21 12.36
C PRO A 387 13.06 -3.71 13.74
N SER A 388 14.37 -3.91 13.91
CA SER A 388 14.99 -4.28 15.20
C SER A 388 14.99 -3.14 16.23
N LEU A 389 14.50 -1.95 15.88
CA LEU A 389 14.26 -0.87 16.84
C LEU A 389 13.06 -1.18 17.71
N PHE A 390 13.27 -1.33 19.00
CA PHE A 390 12.21 -1.63 19.98
C PHE A 390 11.91 -0.48 20.92
N SER A 391 12.80 0.50 21.00
CA SER A 391 12.57 1.64 21.85
C SER A 391 13.01 2.95 21.21
N CYS A 392 12.21 4.00 21.48
CA CYS A 392 12.54 5.37 21.13
C CYS A 392 12.47 6.24 22.39
N ALA A 393 13.51 7.05 22.58
CA ALA A 393 13.57 8.00 23.69
C ALA A 393 13.79 9.43 23.14
N LEU A 394 12.97 10.38 23.60
CA LEU A 394 13.08 11.78 23.26
C LEU A 394 13.59 12.52 24.46
N ALA A 395 14.93 12.75 24.50
CA ALA A 395 15.68 13.14 25.68
C ALA A 395 15.45 14.58 26.14
N ARG A 396 14.95 15.46 25.30
CA ARG A 396 14.59 16.85 25.65
C ARG A 396 13.44 17.35 24.81
N LYS A 397 12.86 18.50 25.18
CA LYS A 397 11.83 19.18 24.40
C LYS A 397 12.39 19.52 23.02
N LEU A 398 11.84 18.88 22.02
CA LEU A 398 12.21 19.12 20.64
C LEU A 398 11.52 20.39 20.12
N LYS A 399 12.28 21.42 19.81
CA LYS A 399 11.78 22.71 19.29
C LYS A 399 11.39 22.63 17.82
N SER A 400 11.58 21.49 17.19
CA SER A 400 11.45 21.35 15.74
C SER A 400 10.04 21.03 15.27
N SER A 401 9.84 21.27 14.03
CA SER A 401 8.72 21.10 13.10
C SER A 401 7.53 20.25 13.55
N ASN A 402 6.39 20.59 13.01
CA ASN A 402 5.14 19.85 13.08
C ASN A 402 5.42 18.35 12.82
N ASN A 403 5.06 17.47 13.77
CA ASN A 403 5.13 16.01 13.69
C ASN A 403 6.47 15.30 13.98
N PHE A 404 7.54 15.98 14.35
CA PHE A 404 8.81 15.30 14.67
C PHE A 404 8.66 14.28 15.82
N VAL A 405 7.90 14.61 16.86
CA VAL A 405 7.68 13.73 18.02
C VAL A 405 6.96 12.45 17.58
N LEU A 406 5.92 12.60 16.76
CA LEU A 406 5.17 11.47 16.20
C LEU A 406 6.06 10.63 15.29
N GLN A 407 6.82 11.28 14.41
CA GLN A 407 7.74 10.61 13.49
C GLN A 407 8.83 9.81 14.20
N ALA A 408 9.44 10.38 15.24
CA ALA A 408 10.45 9.71 16.03
C ALA A 408 9.87 8.56 16.87
N ALA A 409 8.76 8.81 17.58
CA ALA A 409 8.13 7.83 18.45
C ALA A 409 7.61 6.60 17.69
N SER A 410 7.05 6.78 16.48
CA SER A 410 6.50 5.69 15.69
C SER A 410 7.56 4.78 15.02
N ARG A 411 8.84 5.16 15.03
CA ARG A 411 9.90 4.34 14.41
C ARG A 411 10.09 2.97 15.06
N CYS A 412 9.92 2.87 16.38
CA CYS A 412 10.05 1.60 17.08
C CYS A 412 8.84 0.67 16.91
N LEU A 413 7.76 1.14 16.28
CA LEU A 413 6.54 0.36 16.09
C LEU A 413 6.60 -0.58 14.87
N ARG A 414 7.59 -0.46 14.01
CA ARG A 414 7.72 -1.34 12.84
C ARG A 414 7.88 -2.79 13.26
N GLN A 415 7.02 -3.67 12.72
CA GLN A 415 6.95 -5.07 13.11
C GLN A 415 8.03 -5.92 12.42
N ILE A 416 8.42 -6.99 13.10
CA ILE A 416 9.21 -8.09 12.55
C ILE A 416 8.29 -9.33 12.50
N PRO A 417 8.20 -10.06 11.40
CA PRO A 417 7.39 -11.26 11.32
C PRO A 417 7.75 -12.24 12.45
N GLY A 418 6.72 -12.72 13.16
CA GLY A 418 6.90 -13.64 14.31
C GLY A 418 7.30 -12.97 15.63
N ASN A 419 7.44 -11.66 15.69
CA ASN A 419 7.72 -10.94 16.94
C ASN A 419 6.43 -10.72 17.75
N ASN A 420 6.50 -11.04 19.06
CA ASN A 420 5.43 -10.81 20.03
C ASN A 420 5.84 -9.82 21.14
N HIS A 421 7.03 -9.24 21.07
CA HIS A 421 7.48 -8.28 22.06
C HIS A 421 6.98 -6.87 21.71
N PRO A 422 6.38 -6.15 22.68
CA PRO A 422 5.92 -4.78 22.48
C PRO A 422 7.09 -3.80 22.35
N ALA A 423 6.86 -2.66 21.71
CA ALA A 423 7.79 -1.54 21.72
C ALA A 423 7.62 -0.65 22.95
N ARG A 424 8.65 0.11 23.30
CA ARG A 424 8.62 1.12 24.38
C ARG A 424 8.98 2.50 23.89
N ILE A 425 8.20 3.49 24.30
CA ILE A 425 8.42 4.90 23.98
C ILE A 425 8.64 5.65 25.30
N TYR A 426 9.77 6.37 25.40
CA TYR A 426 10.14 7.17 26.57
C TYR A 426 10.08 8.64 26.20
N LEU A 427 9.24 9.40 26.89
CA LEU A 427 8.97 10.81 26.61
C LEU A 427 9.07 11.65 27.88
N SER A 428 9.38 12.93 27.72
CA SER A 428 9.02 13.91 28.77
C SER A 428 7.50 14.12 28.80
N MET A 429 6.98 14.63 29.92
CA MET A 429 5.55 14.99 30.00
C MET A 429 5.14 15.98 28.91
N GLU A 430 6.02 16.92 28.57
CA GLU A 430 5.79 17.85 27.47
C GLU A 430 5.72 17.15 26.11
N ASN A 431 6.68 16.27 25.81
CA ASN A 431 6.68 15.51 24.56
C ASN A 431 5.49 14.55 24.46
N ARG A 432 5.02 14.02 25.61
CA ARG A 432 3.78 13.23 25.65
C ARG A 432 2.57 14.05 25.23
N SER A 433 2.45 15.28 25.75
CA SER A 433 1.37 16.20 25.38
C SER A 433 1.43 16.58 23.90
N VAL A 434 2.65 16.76 23.36
CA VAL A 434 2.87 17.02 21.93
C VAL A 434 2.48 15.79 21.10
N LEU A 435 2.86 14.57 21.51
CA LEU A 435 2.49 13.33 20.83
C LEU A 435 0.98 13.14 20.79
N ASP A 436 0.28 13.32 21.93
CA ASP A 436 -1.18 13.19 21.99
C ASP A 436 -1.88 14.18 21.06
N LYS A 437 -1.40 15.43 21.04
CA LYS A 437 -1.90 16.45 20.11
C LYS A 437 -1.65 16.06 18.65
N GLN A 438 -0.45 15.59 18.31
CA GLN A 438 -0.10 15.18 16.97
C GLN A 438 -0.89 13.95 16.51
N LEU A 439 -1.15 12.98 17.39
CA LEU A 439 -2.00 11.84 17.10
C LEU A 439 -3.43 12.28 16.78
N LYS A 440 -4.00 13.18 17.61
CA LYS A 440 -5.35 13.72 17.36
C LYS A 440 -5.44 14.48 16.04
N GLU A 441 -4.45 15.30 15.76
CA GLU A 441 -4.41 16.09 14.54
C GLU A 441 -4.18 15.21 13.32
N THR A 442 -3.37 14.12 13.43
CA THR A 442 -2.96 13.29 12.29
C THR A 442 -3.94 12.17 11.99
N TYR A 443 -4.34 11.41 13.01
CA TYR A 443 -5.14 10.21 12.83
C TYR A 443 -6.50 10.27 13.52
N GLY A 444 -6.78 11.35 14.27
CA GLY A 444 -7.95 11.42 15.12
C GLY A 444 -7.86 10.54 16.37
N GLU A 445 -6.67 10.03 16.66
CA GLU A 445 -6.37 9.10 17.76
C GLU A 445 -5.76 9.83 18.95
N THR A 446 -5.77 9.18 20.12
CA THR A 446 -5.10 9.63 21.33
C THR A 446 -4.08 8.60 21.80
N ILE A 447 -3.18 8.97 22.70
CA ILE A 447 -2.31 7.99 23.38
C ILE A 447 -3.14 6.89 24.05
N ALA A 448 -4.32 7.23 24.60
CA ALA A 448 -5.22 6.25 25.19
C ALA A 448 -5.81 5.27 24.16
N ASP A 449 -5.91 5.66 22.89
CA ASP A 449 -6.34 4.77 21.82
C ASP A 449 -5.25 3.77 21.43
N LEU A 450 -3.99 4.18 21.51
CA LEU A 450 -2.84 3.28 21.35
C LEU A 450 -2.74 2.28 22.51
N ASP A 451 -3.20 2.70 23.69
CA ASP A 451 -3.17 1.94 24.95
C ASP A 451 -4.49 1.17 25.21
N ARG A 452 -5.33 0.98 24.20
CA ARG A 452 -6.66 0.34 24.32
C ARG A 452 -6.64 -1.14 24.74
N THR A 453 -5.59 -1.65 25.31
CA THR A 453 -5.57 -2.95 25.99
C THR A 453 -6.31 -3.00 27.33
N GLY A 454 -7.04 -1.95 27.71
CA GLY A 454 -7.92 -1.90 28.87
C GLY A 454 -9.18 -2.77 28.82
N ARG A 455 -9.49 -3.45 27.70
CA ARG A 455 -10.39 -4.61 27.69
C ARG A 455 -9.58 -5.84 28.05
N GLU A 456 -9.94 -6.52 29.14
CA GLU A 456 -9.37 -7.84 29.46
C GLU A 456 -9.47 -8.72 28.19
N THR A 457 -8.38 -8.78 27.47
CA THR A 457 -8.25 -9.65 26.29
C THR A 457 -7.80 -11.01 26.79
N ARG A 458 -8.49 -12.05 26.37
CA ARG A 458 -8.11 -13.44 26.61
C ARG A 458 -7.61 -14.06 25.31
N SER A 459 -6.79 -15.10 25.43
CA SER A 459 -6.39 -15.90 24.29
C SER A 459 -6.89 -17.33 24.43
N ALA A 460 -7.17 -17.96 23.32
CA ALA A 460 -7.42 -19.39 23.23
C ALA A 460 -6.64 -19.99 22.05
N ILE A 461 -6.28 -21.24 22.20
CA ILE A 461 -5.59 -21.98 21.14
C ILE A 461 -6.63 -22.83 20.40
N LEU A 462 -6.85 -22.50 19.14
CA LEU A 462 -7.62 -23.32 18.21
C LEU A 462 -6.75 -24.52 17.81
N LYS A 463 -7.34 -25.71 17.84
CA LYS A 463 -6.69 -26.95 17.39
C LYS A 463 -7.49 -27.58 16.26
N LEU A 464 -6.88 -27.84 15.12
CA LEU A 464 -7.53 -28.57 14.03
C LEU A 464 -7.77 -30.02 14.49
N LYS A 465 -9.00 -30.49 14.28
CA LYS A 465 -9.42 -31.85 14.58
C LYS A 465 -9.69 -32.68 13.33
N LYS A 466 -10.06 -32.00 12.22
CA LYS A 466 -10.25 -32.64 10.91
C LYS A 466 -9.33 -31.94 9.92
N VAL A 467 -8.25 -32.61 9.54
CA VAL A 467 -7.23 -32.08 8.64
C VAL A 467 -7.59 -32.35 7.17
N ASN A 468 -8.22 -33.51 6.90
CA ASN A 468 -8.60 -33.92 5.54
C ASN A 468 -10.05 -33.58 5.27
N ILE A 469 -10.37 -32.32 5.11
CA ILE A 469 -11.71 -31.87 4.71
C ILE A 469 -11.76 -31.83 3.17
N PRO A 470 -12.72 -32.53 2.53
CA PRO A 470 -12.87 -32.45 1.09
C PRO A 470 -13.14 -30.99 0.65
N PRO A 471 -12.44 -30.47 -0.38
CA PRO A 471 -12.66 -29.11 -0.84
C PRO A 471 -14.06 -28.91 -1.39
N LEU A 472 -14.52 -27.67 -1.39
CA LEU A 472 -15.74 -27.28 -2.07
C LEU A 472 -15.43 -27.07 -3.55
N VAL A 473 -15.96 -27.92 -4.43
CA VAL A 473 -15.75 -27.79 -5.87
C VAL A 473 -16.85 -26.90 -6.45
N VAL A 474 -16.46 -25.78 -7.05
CA VAL A 474 -17.36 -24.80 -7.67
C VAL A 474 -16.87 -24.42 -9.06
N SER A 475 -17.79 -24.25 -10.00
CA SER A 475 -17.47 -23.66 -11.29
C SER A 475 -17.43 -22.14 -11.16
N GLN A 476 -16.39 -21.54 -11.67
CA GLN A 476 -16.20 -20.08 -11.75
C GLN A 476 -15.88 -19.68 -13.18
N LEU A 477 -16.25 -18.45 -13.56
CA LEU A 477 -15.76 -17.83 -14.80
C LEU A 477 -14.42 -17.17 -14.47
N VAL A 478 -13.38 -17.69 -15.07
CA VAL A 478 -12.01 -17.19 -14.89
C VAL A 478 -11.52 -16.61 -16.18
N ARG A 479 -11.08 -15.37 -16.14
CA ARG A 479 -10.29 -14.77 -17.21
C ARG A 479 -8.83 -15.07 -16.95
N THR A 480 -8.23 -15.80 -17.85
CA THR A 480 -6.83 -16.22 -17.75
C THR A 480 -6.02 -15.48 -18.79
N VAL A 481 -5.02 -14.76 -18.32
CA VAL A 481 -3.98 -14.19 -19.18
C VAL A 481 -2.99 -15.31 -19.45
N VAL A 482 -3.00 -15.82 -20.66
CA VAL A 482 -2.10 -16.89 -21.09
C VAL A 482 -0.95 -16.28 -21.89
N PRO A 483 0.30 -16.69 -21.61
CA PRO A 483 1.41 -16.32 -22.46
C PRO A 483 1.12 -16.81 -23.87
N PHE A 484 1.40 -15.98 -24.86
CA PHE A 484 1.33 -16.40 -26.26
C PHE A 484 2.30 -17.57 -26.43
N GLU A 485 1.81 -18.72 -26.84
CA GLU A 485 2.69 -19.83 -27.24
C GLU A 485 3.40 -19.41 -28.53
N ASP A 486 4.71 -19.40 -28.46
CA ASP A 486 5.57 -19.08 -29.62
C ASP A 486 5.47 -20.22 -30.64
N THR A 487 4.40 -20.19 -31.44
CA THR A 487 4.12 -21.22 -32.48
C THR A 487 4.91 -21.01 -33.75
N GLY A 488 6.14 -20.56 -33.61
CA GLY A 488 7.05 -20.32 -34.72
C GLY A 488 7.19 -18.85 -35.05
N HIS A 489 8.42 -18.41 -35.08
CA HIS A 489 8.83 -17.05 -35.32
C HIS A 489 8.33 -16.55 -36.69
N ASP A 490 7.20 -15.86 -36.68
CA ASP A 490 6.99 -14.91 -37.76
C ASP A 490 8.07 -13.84 -37.62
N PRO A 491 8.89 -13.61 -38.62
CA PRO A 491 9.97 -12.64 -38.52
C PRO A 491 9.36 -11.27 -38.20
N LEU A 492 9.93 -10.60 -37.18
CA LEU A 492 9.57 -9.23 -36.88
C LEU A 492 9.50 -8.39 -38.16
N ARG A 493 8.38 -7.70 -38.39
CA ARG A 493 8.16 -6.83 -39.54
C ARG A 493 7.80 -5.44 -39.10
N LEU A 494 8.68 -4.50 -39.42
CA LEU A 494 8.48 -3.09 -39.09
C LEU A 494 8.24 -2.25 -40.33
N GLU A 495 7.47 -1.17 -40.16
CA GLU A 495 7.23 -0.19 -41.22
C GLU A 495 7.63 1.20 -40.75
N LYS A 496 8.16 2.02 -41.64
CA LYS A 496 8.38 3.43 -41.35
C LYS A 496 7.04 4.15 -41.16
N PRO A 497 6.98 5.15 -40.26
CA PRO A 497 5.77 5.96 -40.11
C PRO A 497 5.36 6.55 -41.45
N LYS A 498 4.08 6.42 -41.80
CA LYS A 498 3.47 7.04 -42.99
C LYS A 498 3.04 8.45 -42.62
N GLY A 499 3.81 9.46 -42.91
CA GLY A 499 3.40 10.83 -42.62
C GLY A 499 4.51 11.84 -42.90
N ARG A 500 4.11 13.09 -42.97
CA ARG A 500 5.02 14.24 -43.07
C ARG A 500 5.99 14.21 -41.90
N LYS A 501 7.25 14.60 -42.13
CA LYS A 501 8.19 14.94 -41.04
C LYS A 501 7.42 15.71 -39.96
N PRO A 502 7.50 15.31 -38.70
CA PRO A 502 6.90 16.16 -37.63
C PRO A 502 7.49 17.54 -37.86
N LYS A 503 6.64 18.54 -37.85
CA LYS A 503 7.08 19.93 -37.83
C LYS A 503 8.03 20.04 -36.65
N HIS A 504 9.29 20.24 -36.96
CA HIS A 504 10.39 20.62 -36.08
C HIS A 504 10.27 20.27 -34.60
N PHE A 505 11.32 19.75 -33.98
CA PHE A 505 11.39 19.56 -32.55
C PHE A 505 11.13 20.92 -31.89
N ARG A 506 9.97 21.08 -31.30
CA ARG A 506 9.57 22.31 -30.65
C ARG A 506 9.91 22.24 -29.18
N LEU A 507 10.87 23.02 -28.75
CA LEU A 507 11.16 23.20 -27.36
C LEU A 507 10.16 24.20 -26.76
N SER A 508 9.26 23.72 -25.91
CA SER A 508 8.37 24.60 -25.15
C SER A 508 9.12 25.15 -23.96
N ILE A 509 9.26 26.46 -23.89
CA ILE A 509 9.89 27.16 -22.78
C ILE A 509 8.80 27.53 -21.79
N PHE A 510 8.96 27.13 -20.53
CA PHE A 510 8.01 27.41 -19.47
C PHE A 510 8.60 28.38 -18.44
N THR A 511 7.78 29.24 -17.91
CA THR A 511 8.11 30.09 -16.76
C THR A 511 7.16 29.82 -15.61
N VAL A 512 7.67 30.03 -14.39
CA VAL A 512 6.85 30.00 -13.18
C VAL A 512 6.25 31.39 -12.98
N MET A 513 4.94 31.49 -12.97
CA MET A 513 4.26 32.74 -12.63
C MET A 513 4.47 33.05 -11.14
N GLU A 514 5.05 34.19 -10.85
CA GLU A 514 5.26 34.67 -9.48
C GLU A 514 3.98 35.19 -8.80
N GLN A 515 2.87 35.31 -9.49
CA GLN A 515 1.64 35.95 -8.93
C GLN A 515 0.30 35.33 -9.35
N GLN A 516 -0.49 35.05 -8.33
CA GLN A 516 -1.93 35.30 -8.16
C GLN A 516 -2.97 34.45 -8.90
N SER A 517 -2.70 33.71 -9.91
CA SER A 517 -3.70 32.75 -10.38
C SER A 517 -3.25 31.33 -10.12
N THR A 518 -4.15 30.57 -9.55
CA THR A 518 -3.89 29.22 -9.03
C THR A 518 -4.12 28.12 -10.05
N ASP A 519 -4.55 28.48 -11.25
CA ASP A 519 -4.99 27.50 -12.23
C ASP A 519 -3.87 26.85 -13.05
N ARG A 520 -2.76 27.55 -13.26
CA ARG A 520 -1.55 26.97 -13.86
C ARG A 520 -0.29 27.62 -13.29
N ILE A 521 0.55 26.81 -12.67
CA ILE A 521 1.83 27.26 -12.14
C ILE A 521 2.86 27.43 -13.27
N LEU A 522 2.68 26.69 -14.36
CA LEU A 522 3.51 26.77 -15.55
C LEU A 522 2.77 27.50 -16.65
N GLN A 523 3.40 28.52 -17.20
CA GLN A 523 2.93 29.19 -18.40
C GLN A 523 3.96 29.04 -19.49
N GLN A 524 3.51 28.64 -20.67
CA GLN A 524 4.36 28.63 -21.86
C GLN A 524 4.72 30.06 -22.24
N LEU A 525 6.01 30.33 -22.32
CA LEU A 525 6.54 31.62 -22.75
C LEU A 525 6.74 31.63 -24.26
N GLY A 526 5.88 32.37 -24.94
CA GLY A 526 6.01 32.63 -26.38
C GLY A 526 5.61 31.47 -27.26
N GLU A 527 5.81 31.60 -28.55
CA GLU A 527 5.67 30.52 -29.53
C GLU A 527 6.80 29.50 -29.33
N GLU A 528 6.47 28.24 -29.58
CA GLU A 528 7.43 27.13 -29.56
C GLU A 528 8.67 27.51 -30.38
N VAL A 529 9.86 27.39 -29.78
CA VAL A 529 11.11 27.65 -30.48
C VAL A 529 11.43 26.49 -31.39
N GLU A 530 11.40 26.70 -32.67
CA GLU A 530 11.88 25.76 -33.66
C GLU A 530 13.40 25.70 -33.58
N LEU A 531 13.91 24.54 -33.14
CA LEU A 531 15.34 24.25 -33.27
C LEU A 531 15.59 23.81 -34.69
N GLU A 532 15.99 24.77 -35.57
CA GLU A 532 16.48 24.43 -36.91
C GLU A 532 17.78 23.65 -36.79
N GLY A 533 17.81 22.45 -37.34
CA GLY A 533 19.02 21.85 -37.82
C GLY A 533 19.67 20.70 -37.06
N VAL A 534 19.06 20.14 -36.00
CA VAL A 534 19.53 18.83 -35.46
C VAL A 534 18.37 17.84 -35.50
N GLU A 535 18.28 17.06 -36.54
CA GLU A 535 17.50 15.81 -36.48
C GLU A 535 18.25 14.93 -35.47
N ASP A 536 17.79 14.92 -34.22
CA ASP A 536 18.26 13.96 -33.23
C ASP A 536 17.94 12.55 -33.77
N SER A 537 18.97 11.78 -34.02
CA SER A 537 18.88 10.41 -34.52
C SER A 537 19.61 9.47 -33.56
N VAL A 538 19.27 8.20 -33.66
CA VAL A 538 19.95 7.13 -32.94
C VAL A 538 20.45 6.11 -33.97
N ASP A 539 21.66 5.60 -33.78
CA ASP A 539 22.20 4.55 -34.63
C ASP A 539 21.43 3.22 -34.49
N LEU A 540 21.50 2.39 -35.52
CA LEU A 540 20.75 1.13 -35.58
C LEU A 540 21.06 0.18 -34.44
N TYR A 541 22.34 0.09 -34.02
CA TYR A 541 22.75 -0.83 -32.98
C TYR A 541 22.21 -0.38 -31.60
N THR A 542 22.36 0.91 -31.28
CA THR A 542 21.82 1.47 -30.04
C THR A 542 20.31 1.35 -29.95
N ALA A 543 19.60 1.55 -31.06
CA ALA A 543 18.15 1.36 -31.10
C ALA A 543 17.77 -0.12 -30.94
N ALA A 544 18.48 -1.04 -31.64
CA ALA A 544 18.23 -2.47 -31.53
C ALA A 544 18.44 -2.99 -30.09
N VAL A 545 19.53 -2.58 -29.43
CA VAL A 545 19.78 -2.95 -28.03
C VAL A 545 18.69 -2.42 -27.08
N ARG A 546 18.27 -1.17 -27.26
CA ARG A 546 17.20 -0.58 -26.45
C ARG A 546 15.86 -1.29 -26.62
N PHE A 547 15.48 -1.61 -27.86
CA PHE A 547 14.27 -2.38 -28.12
C PHE A 547 14.38 -3.81 -27.59
N SER A 548 15.53 -4.47 -27.77
CA SER A 548 15.81 -5.80 -27.24
C SER A 548 15.63 -5.87 -25.71
N ASP A 549 16.24 -4.93 -25.01
CA ASP A 549 16.15 -4.87 -23.54
C ASP A 549 14.70 -4.63 -23.07
N ALA A 550 13.96 -3.75 -23.78
CA ALA A 550 12.61 -3.39 -23.38
C ALA A 550 11.60 -4.51 -23.67
N TYR A 551 11.72 -5.17 -24.82
CA TYR A 551 10.75 -6.18 -25.29
C TYR A 551 11.24 -7.61 -25.15
N ARG A 552 12.46 -7.83 -24.65
CA ARG A 552 13.10 -9.15 -24.47
C ARG A 552 13.14 -9.98 -25.75
N ILE A 553 13.57 -9.34 -26.82
CA ILE A 553 13.75 -9.94 -28.14
C ILE A 553 15.24 -10.06 -28.42
N ASP A 554 15.64 -10.98 -29.33
CA ASP A 554 17.02 -11.04 -29.81
C ASP A 554 17.41 -9.71 -30.49
N PRO A 555 18.49 -9.02 -30.06
CA PRO A 555 18.90 -7.74 -30.60
C PRO A 555 19.24 -7.82 -32.11
N TRP A 556 19.69 -8.95 -32.58
CA TRP A 556 20.00 -9.12 -33.99
C TRP A 556 18.77 -9.20 -34.87
N VAL A 557 17.68 -9.81 -34.38
CA VAL A 557 16.38 -9.82 -35.09
C VAL A 557 15.86 -8.40 -35.28
N VAL A 558 16.00 -7.56 -34.24
CA VAL A 558 15.62 -6.15 -34.33
C VAL A 558 16.57 -5.38 -35.23
N TYR A 559 17.87 -5.61 -35.09
CA TYR A 559 18.88 -4.96 -35.91
C TYR A 559 18.67 -5.21 -37.40
N ASP A 560 18.49 -6.46 -37.80
CA ASP A 560 18.27 -6.86 -39.20
C ASP A 560 17.04 -6.16 -39.79
N GLU A 561 15.97 -6.04 -39.00
CA GLU A 561 14.76 -5.38 -39.47
C GLU A 561 14.91 -3.85 -39.55
N LEU A 562 15.64 -3.26 -38.59
CA LEU A 562 15.99 -1.83 -38.65
C LEU A 562 16.94 -1.53 -39.81
N GLU A 563 17.93 -2.41 -40.09
CA GLU A 563 18.83 -2.28 -41.20
C GLU A 563 18.06 -2.38 -42.54
N ARG A 564 17.10 -3.29 -42.66
CA ARG A 564 16.19 -3.39 -43.82
C ARG A 564 15.44 -2.07 -44.07
N LEU A 565 15.01 -1.39 -43.01
CA LEU A 565 14.22 -0.15 -43.10
C LEU A 565 15.09 1.08 -43.40
N TYR A 566 16.22 1.21 -42.75
CA TYR A 566 17.02 2.45 -42.74
C TYR A 566 18.34 2.32 -43.53
N GLY A 567 18.74 1.09 -43.87
CA GLY A 567 20.01 0.82 -44.52
C GLY A 567 21.16 0.68 -43.54
N SER A 568 22.21 -0.05 -43.89
CA SER A 568 23.34 -0.41 -43.00
C SER A 568 24.15 0.76 -42.42
N LYS A 569 24.00 1.95 -42.95
CA LYS A 569 24.63 3.20 -42.48
C LYS A 569 23.60 4.27 -42.10
N GLY A 570 22.34 3.87 -42.02
CA GLY A 570 21.26 4.80 -41.71
C GLY A 570 21.08 5.00 -40.23
N ASP A 571 20.80 6.22 -39.83
CA ASP A 571 20.34 6.53 -38.46
C ASP A 571 18.82 6.57 -38.42
N ILE A 572 18.26 6.26 -37.27
CA ILE A 572 16.84 6.28 -37.04
C ILE A 572 16.47 7.63 -36.42
N PRO A 573 15.62 8.44 -37.09
CA PRO A 573 15.12 9.67 -36.51
C PRO A 573 14.39 9.38 -35.20
N LEU A 574 14.65 10.12 -34.14
CA LEU A 574 14.04 9.88 -32.81
C LEU A 574 12.51 9.84 -32.85
N HIS A 575 11.90 10.63 -33.72
CA HIS A 575 10.43 10.64 -33.87
C HIS A 575 9.86 9.36 -34.51
N HIS A 576 10.69 8.47 -35.05
CA HIS A 576 10.28 7.16 -35.53
C HIS A 576 10.25 6.11 -34.41
N ILE A 577 11.00 6.34 -33.33
CA ILE A 577 11.20 5.37 -32.27
C ILE A 577 9.87 4.94 -31.63
N ASP A 578 8.97 5.89 -31.36
CA ASP A 578 7.67 5.58 -30.75
C ASP A 578 6.81 4.68 -31.64
N HIS A 579 6.81 4.96 -32.93
CA HIS A 579 6.05 4.16 -33.90
C HIS A 579 6.63 2.74 -34.07
N LEU A 580 7.94 2.63 -34.06
CA LEU A 580 8.63 1.33 -34.11
C LEU A 580 8.40 0.54 -32.82
N ALA A 581 8.48 1.23 -31.68
CA ALA A 581 8.21 0.65 -30.38
C ALA A 581 6.80 0.05 -30.30
N MET A 582 5.79 0.78 -30.75
CA MET A 582 4.40 0.29 -30.80
C MET A 582 4.26 -0.96 -31.65
N GLN A 583 4.88 -1.00 -32.86
CA GLN A 583 4.82 -2.17 -33.73
C GLN A 583 5.53 -3.39 -33.13
N ILE A 584 6.68 -3.17 -32.47
CA ILE A 584 7.40 -4.24 -31.77
C ILE A 584 6.54 -4.76 -30.62
N GLU A 585 5.94 -3.87 -29.82
CA GLU A 585 5.08 -4.26 -28.70
C GLU A 585 3.86 -5.05 -29.17
N GLU A 586 3.25 -4.64 -30.27
CA GLU A 586 2.10 -5.33 -30.86
C GLU A 586 2.46 -6.74 -31.35
N GLN A 587 3.62 -6.91 -32.00
CA GLN A 587 4.09 -8.19 -32.51
C GLN A 587 4.72 -9.09 -31.42
N THR A 588 5.24 -8.52 -30.37
CA THR A 588 5.87 -9.24 -29.25
C THR A 588 4.95 -9.38 -28.05
N ARG A 589 3.69 -9.02 -28.17
CA ARG A 589 2.68 -9.21 -27.15
C ARG A 589 2.63 -10.68 -26.75
N LYS A 590 3.12 -10.97 -25.54
CA LYS A 590 3.34 -12.34 -25.06
C LYS A 590 2.17 -12.91 -24.26
N TYR A 591 1.02 -12.29 -24.31
CA TYR A 591 -0.16 -12.73 -23.58
C TYR A 591 -1.44 -12.49 -24.38
N ASP A 592 -2.41 -13.35 -24.17
CA ASP A 592 -3.77 -13.27 -24.66
C ASP A 592 -4.74 -13.43 -23.49
N VAL A 593 -5.98 -12.96 -23.62
CA VAL A 593 -7.00 -13.07 -22.59
C VAL A 593 -8.02 -14.11 -23.01
N LYS A 594 -8.09 -15.22 -22.25
CA LYS A 594 -9.09 -16.26 -22.44
C LYS A 594 -10.08 -16.27 -21.28
N GLU A 595 -11.37 -16.37 -21.59
CA GLU A 595 -12.43 -16.53 -20.60
C GLU A 595 -12.91 -17.99 -20.64
N GLU A 596 -12.72 -18.68 -19.50
CA GLU A 596 -13.04 -20.10 -19.39
C GLU A 596 -13.85 -20.35 -18.13
N ARG A 597 -14.83 -21.29 -18.23
CA ARG A 597 -15.48 -21.83 -17.06
C ARG A 597 -14.58 -22.93 -16.48
N VAL A 598 -14.07 -22.70 -15.28
CA VAL A 598 -13.14 -23.60 -14.61
C VAL A 598 -13.73 -24.09 -13.32
N ASP A 599 -13.62 -25.39 -13.05
CA ASP A 599 -13.95 -25.96 -11.76
C ASP A 599 -12.76 -25.75 -10.81
N VAL A 600 -13.02 -25.05 -9.72
CA VAL A 600 -12.02 -24.71 -8.70
C VAL A 600 -12.37 -25.47 -7.42
N ALA A 601 -11.38 -26.12 -6.85
CA ALA A 601 -11.48 -26.77 -5.56
C ALA A 601 -11.06 -25.81 -4.45
N LEU A 602 -12.00 -25.32 -3.67
CA LEU A 602 -11.76 -24.38 -2.58
C LEU A 602 -11.59 -25.13 -1.27
N ALA A 603 -10.43 -25.01 -0.67
CA ALA A 603 -10.18 -25.56 0.66
C ALA A 603 -10.93 -24.77 1.72
N LEU A 604 -11.81 -25.41 2.47
CA LEU A 604 -12.49 -24.81 3.63
C LEU A 604 -11.49 -24.53 4.75
N VAL A 605 -10.47 -25.36 4.87
CA VAL A 605 -9.34 -25.19 5.81
C VAL A 605 -8.07 -25.66 5.13
N LYS A 606 -6.99 -24.87 5.25
CA LYS A 606 -5.63 -25.15 4.80
C LYS A 606 -4.76 -25.40 6.02
N PRO A 607 -4.40 -26.64 6.35
CA PRO A 607 -3.57 -26.94 7.54
C PRO A 607 -2.23 -26.23 7.56
N GLU A 608 -1.63 -26.03 6.40
CA GLU A 608 -0.35 -25.32 6.23
C GLU A 608 -0.36 -23.85 6.67
N GLY A 609 -1.54 -23.25 6.80
CA GLY A 609 -1.71 -21.91 7.36
C GLY A 609 -1.71 -21.86 8.90
N PHE A 610 -1.64 -23.01 9.56
CA PHE A 610 -1.62 -23.16 11.01
C PHE A 610 -0.23 -23.54 11.51
N VAL A 611 0.05 -23.23 12.77
CA VAL A 611 1.32 -23.62 13.40
C VAL A 611 1.26 -25.08 13.80
N LYS A 612 2.17 -25.89 13.27
CA LYS A 612 2.29 -27.30 13.62
C LYS A 612 3.07 -27.46 14.93
N ILE A 613 2.45 -28.09 15.92
CA ILE A 613 3.08 -28.39 17.20
C ILE A 613 3.03 -29.90 17.47
N THR A 614 3.99 -30.40 18.25
CA THR A 614 3.99 -31.79 18.75
C THR A 614 3.48 -31.78 20.19
N GLU A 615 2.40 -32.53 20.45
CA GLU A 615 1.87 -32.70 21.81
C GLU A 615 2.75 -33.67 22.64
N PRO A 616 2.61 -33.67 23.98
CA PRO A 616 3.41 -34.55 24.85
C PRO A 616 3.26 -36.05 24.56
N ASP A 617 2.17 -36.45 23.93
CA ASP A 617 1.89 -37.83 23.50
C ASP A 617 2.55 -38.21 22.16
N GLY A 618 3.29 -37.27 21.55
CA GLY A 618 3.94 -37.43 20.25
C GLY A 618 3.02 -37.16 19.05
N SER A 619 1.77 -36.79 19.26
CA SER A 619 0.85 -36.41 18.15
C SER A 619 1.16 -35.04 17.61
N GLU A 620 1.07 -34.92 16.28
CA GLU A 620 1.21 -33.63 15.59
C GLU A 620 -0.17 -32.95 15.46
N VAL A 621 -0.27 -31.71 15.92
CA VAL A 621 -1.51 -30.94 15.90
C VAL A 621 -1.25 -29.55 15.26
N TYR A 622 -2.16 -29.12 14.41
CA TYR A 622 -2.14 -27.79 13.81
C TYR A 622 -2.92 -26.83 14.70
N THR A 623 -2.31 -25.69 15.02
CA THR A 623 -2.88 -24.72 15.98
C THR A 623 -2.85 -23.31 15.48
N ALA A 624 -3.76 -22.46 15.98
CA ALA A 624 -3.74 -21.02 15.82
C ALA A 624 -4.15 -20.35 17.13
N GLU A 625 -3.47 -19.29 17.52
CA GLU A 625 -3.89 -18.48 18.66
C GLU A 625 -4.94 -17.47 18.19
N ILE A 626 -6.05 -17.38 18.91
CA ILE A 626 -7.04 -16.31 18.77
C ILE A 626 -7.05 -15.45 20.02
N ARG A 627 -7.21 -14.15 19.83
CA ARG A 627 -7.41 -13.18 20.92
C ARG A 627 -8.82 -12.63 20.85
N TYR A 628 -9.49 -12.57 21.97
CA TYR A 628 -10.88 -12.11 22.06
C TYR A 628 -11.13 -11.32 23.35
N PRO A 629 -12.05 -10.35 23.32
CA PRO A 629 -12.51 -9.67 24.54
C PRO A 629 -13.19 -10.67 25.49
N LYS A 630 -12.99 -10.52 26.80
CA LYS A 630 -13.53 -11.41 27.83
C LYS A 630 -15.05 -11.59 27.75
N ASP A 631 -15.76 -10.55 27.36
CA ASP A 631 -17.22 -10.57 27.17
C ASP A 631 -17.67 -11.48 26.02
N ARG A 632 -16.77 -11.86 25.11
CA ARG A 632 -17.02 -12.82 24.03
C ARG A 632 -16.66 -14.28 24.37
N GLU A 633 -16.12 -14.54 25.56
CA GLU A 633 -15.74 -15.90 25.96
C GLU A 633 -16.91 -16.89 25.89
N GLN A 634 -18.13 -16.44 26.15
CA GLN A 634 -19.34 -17.22 26.04
C GLN A 634 -19.69 -17.68 24.61
N LEU A 635 -19.09 -17.04 23.60
CA LEU A 635 -19.24 -17.42 22.19
C LEU A 635 -18.28 -18.53 21.75
N LEU A 636 -17.33 -18.91 22.60
CA LEU A 636 -16.53 -20.09 22.37
C LEU A 636 -17.31 -21.35 22.72
N LEU A 637 -17.13 -22.38 21.89
CA LEU A 637 -17.74 -23.68 22.11
C LEU A 637 -16.72 -24.77 21.82
N SER A 638 -16.31 -25.50 22.87
CA SER A 638 -15.37 -26.59 22.72
C SER A 638 -16.09 -27.91 22.40
N LEU A 639 -15.42 -28.78 21.66
CA LEU A 639 -15.93 -30.14 21.38
C LEU A 639 -16.29 -30.90 22.66
N GLY A 640 -15.52 -30.69 23.74
CA GLY A 640 -15.74 -31.30 25.04
C GLY A 640 -17.00 -30.83 25.78
N ASP A 641 -17.50 -29.62 25.44
CA ASP A 641 -18.68 -29.04 26.10
C ASP A 641 -20.00 -29.51 25.47
N MET A 642 -19.92 -30.11 24.26
CA MET A 642 -21.08 -30.60 23.53
C MET A 642 -21.49 -31.99 23.98
N LYS A 643 -22.62 -32.07 24.65
CA LYS A 643 -23.28 -33.34 24.99
C LYS A 643 -24.19 -33.80 23.82
N GLY A 644 -24.22 -35.12 23.50
CA GLY A 644 -25.09 -35.64 22.48
C GLY A 644 -24.62 -35.53 21.03
N ASN A 645 -23.35 -35.23 20.81
CA ASN A 645 -22.73 -35.26 19.49
C ASN A 645 -21.97 -36.58 19.27
N GLU A 646 -22.63 -37.68 19.39
CA GLU A 646 -22.04 -39.02 19.29
C GLU A 646 -21.49 -39.32 17.90
N LYS A 647 -22.07 -38.72 16.86
CA LYS A 647 -21.67 -38.88 15.46
C LYS A 647 -20.53 -37.93 15.04
N ARG A 648 -20.09 -37.09 15.96
CA ARG A 648 -18.95 -36.17 15.78
C ARG A 648 -19.10 -35.25 14.59
N PHE A 649 -20.29 -34.72 14.34
CA PHE A 649 -20.50 -33.66 13.37
C PHE A 649 -19.86 -32.36 13.83
N GLY A 650 -19.41 -31.55 12.89
CA GLY A 650 -18.79 -30.26 13.16
C GLY A 650 -17.41 -30.36 13.76
N PHE A 651 -16.98 -29.31 14.40
CA PHE A 651 -15.71 -29.22 15.13
C PHE A 651 -14.48 -29.67 14.32
N HIS A 652 -14.40 -29.21 13.07
CA HIS A 652 -13.17 -29.41 12.30
C HIS A 652 -11.97 -28.68 12.94
N TYR A 653 -12.25 -27.65 13.75
CA TYR A 653 -11.32 -27.14 14.76
C TYR A 653 -12.04 -26.92 16.10
N THR A 654 -11.32 -26.77 17.19
CA THR A 654 -11.89 -26.57 18.52
C THR A 654 -11.00 -25.65 19.36
N PRO A 655 -11.56 -24.71 20.16
CA PRO A 655 -13.00 -24.35 20.19
C PRO A 655 -13.47 -23.63 18.92
N TYR A 656 -14.76 -23.75 18.58
CA TYR A 656 -15.40 -22.84 17.62
C TYR A 656 -15.57 -21.48 18.29
N ASN A 657 -15.31 -20.42 17.54
CA ASN A 657 -15.38 -19.03 18.00
C ASN A 657 -16.42 -18.27 17.19
N PHE A 658 -17.67 -18.38 17.60
CA PHE A 658 -18.79 -17.71 16.93
C PHE A 658 -18.71 -16.19 17.08
N ASP A 659 -19.20 -15.47 16.07
CA ASP A 659 -19.31 -14.01 16.12
C ASP A 659 -20.55 -13.54 16.88
N SER A 660 -21.57 -14.39 16.97
CA SER A 660 -22.85 -14.04 17.60
C SER A 660 -23.54 -15.25 18.27
N ASN A 661 -24.43 -14.98 19.23
CA ASN A 661 -25.28 -16.00 19.85
C ASN A 661 -26.21 -16.71 18.85
N PRO A 662 -26.80 -16.05 17.83
CA PRO A 662 -27.58 -16.73 16.82
C PRO A 662 -26.83 -17.81 16.06
N GLU A 663 -25.58 -17.57 15.67
CA GLU A 663 -24.72 -18.56 15.00
C GLU A 663 -24.49 -19.79 15.91
N LYS A 664 -24.15 -19.55 17.18
CA LYS A 664 -23.96 -20.59 18.17
C LYS A 664 -25.23 -21.41 18.37
N SER A 665 -26.38 -20.73 18.56
CA SER A 665 -27.67 -21.37 18.73
C SER A 665 -28.08 -22.20 17.51
N PHE A 666 -27.85 -21.70 16.31
CA PHE A 666 -28.09 -22.43 15.07
C PHE A 666 -27.27 -23.73 15.02
N PHE A 667 -25.98 -23.62 15.29
CA PHE A 667 -25.10 -24.78 15.28
C PHE A 667 -25.54 -25.85 16.29
N GLU A 668 -25.85 -25.45 17.51
CA GLU A 668 -26.31 -26.37 18.57
C GLU A 668 -27.61 -27.09 18.20
N GLN A 669 -28.58 -26.36 17.67
CA GLN A 669 -29.86 -26.93 17.21
C GLN A 669 -29.66 -27.89 16.04
N LEU A 670 -28.82 -27.51 15.07
CA LEU A 670 -28.57 -28.36 13.92
C LEU A 670 -27.82 -29.64 14.33
N LEU A 671 -26.86 -29.56 15.23
CA LEU A 671 -26.21 -30.73 15.77
C LEU A 671 -27.17 -31.68 16.48
N HIS A 672 -28.11 -31.17 17.29
CA HIS A 672 -29.13 -31.97 17.93
C HIS A 672 -30.00 -32.70 16.91
N GLN A 673 -30.45 -32.01 15.85
CA GLN A 673 -31.22 -32.60 14.76
C GLN A 673 -30.45 -33.71 14.04
N LEU A 674 -29.20 -33.46 13.66
CA LEU A 674 -28.37 -34.41 12.92
C LEU A 674 -28.01 -35.67 13.74
N ASN A 675 -27.94 -35.58 15.06
CA ASN A 675 -27.66 -36.70 15.93
C ASN A 675 -28.93 -37.53 16.22
N THR A 676 -30.12 -36.90 16.29
CA THR A 676 -31.40 -37.58 16.51
C THR A 676 -31.96 -38.20 15.24
N ASN A 677 -31.90 -37.53 14.12
CA ASN A 677 -32.36 -38.02 12.80
C ASN A 677 -31.17 -38.14 11.84
N PRO A 678 -30.52 -39.32 11.75
CA PRO A 678 -29.43 -39.52 10.83
C PRO A 678 -29.88 -39.31 9.39
N SER A 679 -29.38 -38.25 8.79
CA SER A 679 -29.67 -37.89 7.41
C SER A 679 -28.50 -38.29 6.49
N GLU A 680 -28.61 -38.01 5.22
CA GLU A 680 -27.53 -38.17 4.26
C GLU A 680 -26.42 -37.08 4.40
N VAL A 681 -26.45 -36.26 5.46
CA VAL A 681 -25.44 -35.27 5.74
C VAL A 681 -24.10 -35.94 6.06
N GLU A 682 -23.06 -35.48 5.39
CA GLU A 682 -21.67 -35.86 5.65
C GLU A 682 -21.16 -35.14 6.88
N ASP A 683 -21.21 -33.80 6.86
CA ASP A 683 -20.76 -32.97 7.95
C ASP A 683 -21.31 -31.51 7.86
N ILE A 684 -21.10 -30.77 8.94
CA ILE A 684 -21.34 -29.35 9.04
C ILE A 684 -20.04 -28.62 9.42
N TYR A 685 -19.69 -27.58 8.71
CA TYR A 685 -18.50 -26.76 8.94
C TYR A 685 -18.91 -25.35 9.31
N PHE A 686 -18.40 -24.83 10.43
CA PHE A 686 -18.48 -23.42 10.76
C PHE A 686 -17.28 -22.72 10.13
N THR A 687 -17.51 -21.88 9.12
CA THR A 687 -16.49 -21.24 8.31
C THR A 687 -16.33 -19.74 8.59
N GLY A 688 -17.34 -19.10 9.19
CA GLY A 688 -17.42 -17.67 9.39
C GLY A 688 -16.23 -17.02 10.12
N ALA A 689 -15.58 -17.77 11.01
CA ALA A 689 -14.42 -17.26 11.77
C ALA A 689 -13.05 -17.56 11.12
N VAL A 690 -13.00 -18.34 10.03
CA VAL A 690 -11.76 -18.64 9.30
C VAL A 690 -11.67 -17.70 8.10
N THR A 691 -11.18 -16.47 8.32
CA THR A 691 -11.17 -15.40 7.32
C THR A 691 -9.76 -15.09 6.77
N ASP A 692 -8.74 -15.78 7.24
CA ASP A 692 -7.36 -15.61 6.79
C ASP A 692 -7.11 -16.40 5.49
N PRO A 693 -6.71 -15.73 4.37
CA PRO A 693 -6.43 -16.40 3.10
C PRO A 693 -5.35 -17.48 3.16
N ASN A 694 -4.47 -17.45 4.17
CA ASN A 694 -3.51 -18.51 4.39
C ASN A 694 -4.15 -19.77 5.00
N LYS A 695 -5.34 -19.64 5.61
CA LYS A 695 -6.04 -20.72 6.32
C LYS A 695 -7.25 -21.27 5.58
N THR A 696 -7.76 -20.56 4.57
CA THR A 696 -8.90 -20.99 3.76
C THR A 696 -8.82 -20.41 2.36
N ASP A 697 -9.43 -21.08 1.37
CA ASP A 697 -9.70 -20.54 0.04
C ASP A 697 -11.17 -20.14 -0.14
N PHE A 698 -11.99 -20.38 0.88
CA PHE A 698 -13.42 -20.20 0.82
C PHE A 698 -13.82 -18.74 1.09
N PHE A 699 -13.82 -17.93 0.05
CA PHE A 699 -14.27 -16.53 0.07
C PHE A 699 -15.29 -16.29 -1.03
N VAL A 700 -16.25 -15.43 -0.73
CA VAL A 700 -17.23 -14.92 -1.67
C VAL A 700 -17.02 -13.43 -1.84
N GLU A 701 -16.81 -12.99 -3.07
CA GLU A 701 -16.63 -11.59 -3.40
C GLU A 701 -17.98 -10.89 -3.58
N TYR A 702 -18.15 -9.76 -2.92
CA TYR A 702 -19.34 -8.90 -3.09
C TYR A 702 -18.92 -7.42 -3.14
N LYS A 703 -19.82 -6.57 -3.69
CA LYS A 703 -19.60 -5.12 -3.67
C LYS A 703 -20.30 -4.50 -2.47
N ASP A 704 -19.56 -3.72 -1.67
CA ASP A 704 -20.11 -2.98 -0.54
C ASP A 704 -20.94 -1.76 -0.99
N GLU A 705 -21.46 -0.97 -0.04
CA GLU A 705 -22.28 0.24 -0.32
C GLU A 705 -21.58 1.29 -1.15
N LYS A 706 -20.25 1.30 -1.09
CA LYS A 706 -19.42 2.24 -1.83
C LYS A 706 -18.96 1.68 -3.17
N GLY A 707 -19.50 0.52 -3.60
CA GLY A 707 -19.10 -0.16 -4.82
C GLY A 707 -17.75 -0.85 -4.76
N LYS A 708 -17.13 -0.95 -3.57
CA LYS A 708 -15.84 -1.62 -3.37
C LYS A 708 -16.03 -3.12 -3.26
N TRP A 709 -15.16 -3.87 -3.88
CA TRP A 709 -15.07 -5.31 -3.71
C TRP A 709 -14.60 -5.67 -2.31
N ARG A 710 -15.32 -6.59 -1.68
CA ARG A 710 -15.04 -7.16 -0.38
C ARG A 710 -15.14 -8.66 -0.44
N ASN A 711 -14.33 -9.31 0.37
CA ASN A 711 -14.44 -10.76 0.60
C ASN A 711 -15.18 -11.01 1.90
N TYR A 712 -16.01 -12.02 1.91
CA TYR A 712 -16.55 -12.55 3.15
C TYR A 712 -16.56 -14.07 3.11
N THR A 713 -16.49 -14.68 4.27
CA THR A 713 -16.64 -16.10 4.44
C THR A 713 -18.03 -16.36 5.01
N PRO A 714 -18.91 -17.14 4.33
CA PRO A 714 -20.21 -17.51 4.87
C PRO A 714 -20.08 -18.27 6.19
N ASP A 715 -21.12 -18.20 7.05
CA ASP A 715 -21.06 -18.72 8.40
C ASP A 715 -20.93 -20.24 8.44
N PHE A 716 -21.73 -20.96 7.62
CA PHE A 716 -21.77 -22.43 7.64
C PHE A 716 -21.82 -23.06 6.25
N VAL A 717 -21.19 -24.22 6.15
CA VAL A 717 -21.31 -25.13 5.01
C VAL A 717 -21.82 -26.48 5.52
N ILE A 718 -22.98 -26.92 5.03
CA ILE A 718 -23.59 -28.22 5.32
C ILE A 718 -23.43 -29.08 4.08
N ARG A 719 -22.78 -30.23 4.19
CA ARG A 719 -22.47 -31.12 3.06
C ARG A 719 -23.24 -32.43 3.17
N LYS A 720 -23.86 -32.82 2.07
CA LYS A 720 -24.42 -34.18 1.92
C LYS A 720 -23.35 -35.18 1.50
N LYS A 721 -23.57 -36.47 1.77
CA LYS A 721 -22.71 -37.55 1.31
C LYS A 721 -22.76 -37.67 -0.21
N GLY A 722 -21.59 -37.76 -0.83
CA GLY A 722 -21.49 -38.01 -2.26
C GLY A 722 -21.98 -39.41 -2.67
N LYS A 723 -22.52 -39.56 -3.87
CA LYS A 723 -22.98 -40.84 -4.44
C LYS A 723 -22.17 -41.15 -5.70
N ARG A 724 -21.62 -42.37 -5.83
CA ARG A 724 -20.97 -42.90 -7.04
C ARG A 724 -19.97 -41.95 -7.69
N SER A 725 -18.97 -41.49 -6.94
CA SER A 725 -17.92 -40.60 -7.37
C SER A 725 -18.34 -39.13 -7.68
N LYS A 726 -19.59 -38.74 -7.42
CA LYS A 726 -20.02 -37.35 -7.46
C LYS A 726 -19.90 -36.73 -6.06
N PRO A 727 -19.38 -35.51 -5.93
CA PRO A 727 -19.38 -34.79 -4.66
C PRO A 727 -20.82 -34.56 -4.19
N GLY A 728 -21.01 -34.60 -2.88
CA GLY A 728 -22.33 -34.35 -2.30
C GLY A 728 -22.71 -32.86 -2.45
N LYS A 729 -24.01 -32.60 -2.51
CA LYS A 729 -24.56 -31.25 -2.57
C LYS A 729 -24.28 -30.48 -1.29
N CYS A 730 -23.95 -29.20 -1.39
CA CYS A 730 -23.67 -28.35 -0.26
C CYS A 730 -24.71 -27.24 -0.12
N LEU A 731 -25.14 -27.01 1.13
CA LEU A 731 -25.94 -25.85 1.51
C LEU A 731 -25.03 -24.85 2.25
N ILE A 732 -24.94 -23.64 1.75
CA ILE A 732 -24.26 -22.55 2.40
C ILE A 732 -25.30 -21.74 3.18
N VAL A 733 -25.03 -21.49 4.46
CA VAL A 733 -25.92 -20.76 5.35
C VAL A 733 -25.25 -19.52 5.89
N GLU A 734 -25.96 -18.40 5.85
CA GLU A 734 -25.59 -17.12 6.42
C GLU A 734 -26.63 -16.66 7.44
N ILE A 735 -26.22 -16.15 8.60
CA ILE A 735 -27.11 -15.72 9.67
C ILE A 735 -27.02 -14.21 9.85
N LYS A 736 -28.18 -13.53 9.81
CA LYS A 736 -28.26 -12.07 9.88
C LYS A 736 -29.28 -11.59 10.89
N ALA A 737 -29.06 -10.40 11.43
CA ALA A 737 -30.07 -9.75 12.26
C ALA A 737 -31.28 -9.33 11.43
N GLU A 738 -32.50 -9.43 12.01
CA GLU A 738 -33.78 -9.10 11.33
C GLU A 738 -33.78 -7.66 10.77
N ARG A 739 -33.11 -6.72 11.43
CA ARG A 739 -32.98 -5.33 10.95
C ARG A 739 -32.33 -5.22 9.56
N GLU A 740 -31.53 -6.19 9.16
CA GLU A 740 -30.88 -6.22 7.85
C GLU A 740 -31.84 -6.70 6.74
N ARG A 741 -32.95 -7.36 7.09
CA ARG A 741 -33.99 -7.76 6.14
C ARG A 741 -34.71 -6.58 5.52
N ALA A 742 -34.84 -5.46 6.23
CA ALA A 742 -35.58 -4.28 5.77
C ALA A 742 -34.95 -3.62 4.52
N HIS A 743 -33.69 -3.93 4.22
CA HIS A 743 -32.94 -3.44 3.05
C HIS A 743 -32.34 -4.58 2.22
N PRO A 744 -33.16 -5.46 1.64
CA PRO A 744 -32.70 -6.72 1.06
C PRO A 744 -31.86 -6.56 -0.21
N LEU A 745 -31.89 -5.40 -0.85
CA LEU A 745 -31.09 -5.11 -2.06
C LEU A 745 -29.97 -4.10 -1.81
N ASP A 746 -30.15 -3.18 -0.87
CA ASP A 746 -29.23 -2.07 -0.65
C ASP A 746 -28.32 -2.26 0.58
N GLY A 747 -28.69 -3.14 1.51
CA GLY A 747 -27.87 -3.48 2.68
C GLY A 747 -26.75 -4.47 2.38
N GLU A 748 -25.79 -4.58 3.28
CA GLU A 748 -24.66 -5.52 3.14
C GLU A 748 -25.12 -6.96 2.99
N GLY A 749 -26.13 -7.39 3.77
CA GLY A 749 -26.70 -8.72 3.68
C GLY A 749 -27.30 -9.03 2.31
N GLY A 750 -28.00 -8.06 1.72
CA GLY A 750 -28.56 -8.20 0.36
C GLY A 750 -27.49 -8.35 -0.71
N ARG A 751 -26.39 -7.61 -0.61
CA ARG A 751 -25.27 -7.70 -1.56
C ARG A 751 -24.54 -9.04 -1.47
N LYS A 752 -24.34 -9.57 -0.26
CA LYS A 752 -23.81 -10.92 -0.03
C LYS A 752 -24.73 -11.98 -0.64
N ALA A 753 -26.07 -11.84 -0.46
CA ALA A 753 -27.05 -12.73 -1.05
C ALA A 753 -27.01 -12.72 -2.59
N ILE A 754 -26.85 -11.55 -3.21
CA ILE A 754 -26.70 -11.42 -4.68
C ILE A 754 -25.43 -12.14 -5.15
N ALA A 755 -24.31 -11.97 -4.44
CA ALA A 755 -23.07 -12.64 -4.77
C ALA A 755 -23.21 -14.17 -4.66
N MET A 756 -23.81 -14.66 -3.59
CA MET A 756 -24.08 -16.10 -3.40
C MET A 756 -25.06 -16.65 -4.45
N LYS A 757 -26.07 -15.87 -4.85
CA LYS A 757 -26.97 -16.29 -5.91
C LYS A 757 -26.24 -16.55 -7.23
N ARG A 758 -25.27 -15.69 -7.60
CA ARG A 758 -24.43 -15.92 -8.78
C ARG A 758 -23.66 -17.25 -8.70
N TRP A 759 -23.12 -17.58 -7.53
CA TRP A 759 -22.47 -18.87 -7.32
C TRP A 759 -23.44 -20.05 -7.48
N VAL A 760 -24.63 -19.96 -6.90
CA VAL A 760 -25.68 -21.00 -7.02
C VAL A 760 -26.15 -21.14 -8.48
N ASP A 761 -26.36 -20.02 -9.17
CA ASP A 761 -26.77 -20.01 -10.59
C ASP A 761 -25.73 -20.69 -11.50
N LEU A 762 -24.42 -20.55 -11.18
CA LEU A 762 -23.34 -21.26 -11.86
C LEU A 762 -23.23 -22.75 -11.45
N ASN A 763 -23.74 -23.13 -10.26
CA ASN A 763 -23.54 -24.44 -9.67
C ASN A 763 -24.86 -25.03 -9.13
N PRO A 764 -25.96 -25.05 -9.88
CA PRO A 764 -27.30 -25.39 -9.34
C PRO A 764 -27.40 -26.83 -8.85
N GLU A 765 -26.60 -27.75 -9.39
CA GLU A 765 -26.60 -29.16 -8.97
C GLU A 765 -25.77 -29.40 -7.70
N HIS A 766 -24.86 -28.50 -7.37
CA HIS A 766 -23.88 -28.69 -6.29
C HIS A 766 -24.08 -27.75 -5.10
N LEU A 767 -24.65 -26.57 -5.34
CA LEU A 767 -24.78 -25.53 -4.32
C LEU A 767 -26.24 -25.12 -4.12
N GLN A 768 -26.58 -24.89 -2.85
CA GLN A 768 -27.74 -24.15 -2.41
C GLN A 768 -27.29 -23.07 -1.42
N TYR A 769 -28.11 -22.03 -1.27
CA TYR A 769 -27.81 -20.94 -0.34
C TYR A 769 -29.07 -20.54 0.40
N GLU A 770 -28.93 -20.33 1.71
CA GLU A 770 -30.01 -19.84 2.57
C GLU A 770 -29.48 -18.76 3.51
N MET A 771 -30.17 -17.62 3.55
CA MET A 771 -29.92 -16.57 4.52
C MET A 771 -31.00 -16.57 5.57
N ILE A 772 -30.62 -16.77 6.82
CA ILE A 772 -31.52 -16.85 7.97
C ILE A 772 -31.49 -15.51 8.70
N PHE A 773 -32.65 -14.90 8.87
CA PHE A 773 -32.80 -13.68 9.65
C PHE A 773 -33.42 -13.98 11.00
N THR A 774 -32.85 -13.40 12.06
CA THR A 774 -33.33 -13.56 13.43
C THR A 774 -33.51 -12.22 14.14
N PRO A 775 -34.67 -12.03 14.82
CA PRO A 775 -34.92 -10.83 15.62
C PRO A 775 -34.35 -10.93 17.04
N SER A 776 -33.84 -12.09 17.44
CA SER A 776 -33.37 -12.38 18.80
C SER A 776 -32.01 -13.07 18.81
N ASP A 777 -31.44 -13.21 19.99
CA ASP A 777 -30.15 -13.90 20.22
C ASP A 777 -30.23 -15.43 20.02
N ALA A 778 -31.43 -15.97 19.73
CA ALA A 778 -31.62 -17.39 19.47
C ALA A 778 -32.43 -17.62 18.19
N ILE A 779 -32.15 -18.70 17.46
CA ILE A 779 -32.84 -19.08 16.25
C ILE A 779 -33.99 -20.00 16.61
N SER A 780 -35.17 -19.72 16.08
CA SER A 780 -36.38 -20.59 16.25
C SER A 780 -36.37 -21.72 15.23
N VAL A 781 -37.09 -22.81 15.54
CA VAL A 781 -37.24 -23.98 14.63
C VAL A 781 -37.87 -23.55 13.29
N ASN A 782 -38.78 -22.58 13.30
CA ASN A 782 -39.43 -22.10 12.06
C ASN A 782 -38.48 -21.38 11.12
N GLN A 783 -37.38 -20.76 11.65
CA GLN A 783 -36.36 -20.08 10.84
C GLN A 783 -35.40 -21.07 10.16
N THR A 784 -35.36 -22.32 10.63
CA THR A 784 -34.48 -23.37 10.11
C THR A 784 -35.17 -24.36 9.18
N LEU A 785 -36.44 -24.12 8.81
CA LEU A 785 -37.23 -25.07 8.00
C LEU A 785 -36.55 -25.47 6.69
N LYS A 786 -36.05 -24.51 5.93
CA LYS A 786 -35.36 -24.81 4.66
C LYS A 786 -34.08 -25.61 4.84
N VAL A 787 -33.35 -25.34 5.92
CA VAL A 787 -32.15 -26.12 6.28
C VAL A 787 -32.56 -27.56 6.62
N ARG A 788 -33.67 -27.71 7.34
CA ARG A 788 -34.23 -29.01 7.67
C ARG A 788 -34.69 -29.76 6.42
N ASP A 789 -35.40 -29.07 5.52
CA ASP A 789 -35.82 -29.63 4.24
C ASP A 789 -34.61 -30.16 3.46
N PHE A 790 -33.55 -29.38 3.36
CA PHE A 790 -32.29 -29.80 2.72
C PHE A 790 -31.69 -31.04 3.41
N VAL A 791 -31.66 -31.06 4.74
CA VAL A 791 -31.11 -32.17 5.52
C VAL A 791 -31.95 -33.45 5.36
N GLU A 792 -33.27 -33.33 5.31
CA GLU A 792 -34.21 -34.45 5.26
C GLU A 792 -34.53 -34.92 3.81
N GLU A 793 -34.25 -34.09 2.81
CA GLU A 793 -34.46 -34.41 1.40
C GLU A 793 -33.63 -35.65 1.00
N LYS A 794 -34.34 -36.71 0.57
CA LYS A 794 -33.73 -37.92 -0.01
C LYS A 794 -33.52 -37.66 -1.50
N ASP A 795 -32.27 -37.61 -1.92
CA ASP A 795 -31.89 -37.53 -3.34
C ASP A 795 -32.34 -38.78 -4.11
#